data_c4ebc9312ca7b884fa25ec50808e5691
#
_entry.id   c4ebc9312ca7b884fa25ec50808e5691
#
_cell.length_a   1.000
_cell.length_b   1.000
_cell.length_c   1.000
_cell.angle_alpha   90.00
_cell.angle_beta   90.00
_cell.angle_gamma   90.00
#
_symmetry.space_group_name_H-M   'P 1'
#
loop_
_entity.id
_entity.type
_entity.pdbx_description
1 polymer ?
#
loop_
_entity_poly.entity_id
_entity_poly.type
_entity_poly.pdbx_seq_one_letter_code
_entity_poly.pdbx_strand_id
1 'polypeptide(L)'
;MKHFTLRYSVLALSLYLCNQNVIAQAPQFDNSFLYGKNSKTIDLEKFVSSDKVAPNDYILDIYLNDRYITRSIVHISDDPESPEKQRYCIPRSTVKQLDFNHKLIDLDKVTGDCIDTRLMNHVVFWKLNIAEQRVDVSSPQSMLNERPFGYIDPSLWETGGNSAFLKYYYNYYNSDYGQDNKQDSSFLNINSGINIDDWQFRHSGSTSMGDSNHSGQYTSYENKLMRVLPSLKTQLSLGDFYTNTKTINSNSSIAIRGVQLASDDRMLPISLQSYAPTISGYAKSNALIRVRQNQQIIMERTVPAGAFNITDLQTPGTGGTLNVDIIEANGEIRSFDLPYNNFIQSIRAQQYRYQIAAGTIRQNSKSYDEKLINASFDYGLNDFMSVSSSALVSDHYQSYILGTALNTKLGGIALESNYVKADINQSNQNLNSSLLTLRYNLALNGAKTNISLNSTVYGNDQYYSFDEAMQNRYIQNNSSALVLNGRPKSSNYIQLSQNLGHQFGAVSANFSQYKFWHQINTQKFYQISYSNSYKGISYYVGMQHTQNDQYKLDKDTQYFVNVNIPLSFKKKNSNLRLSSEVYPDNNALNTNQVGIFGNLGENQQFGYNFNYSNSKDKDLFSSSLSYRTNPVYLASTYATDFDQQRQYSLQAQGAIVAHQHGITLANDLNDTFAIIHAKGLEGTSLSNGNNIKIDRWGNAIIPYLNPYQYNSINLNPNTIPLNTDVDATQLQVVPKSNASILVDFKALKTTKALIELKNANEVLIPMGAQVKDTLGNAVTTVGQGQQIFMQNINPGRYSVYWSNTDSCQFDISKEILQQSKNQIPFASFSLNCK
;
A
#
# COMPACT_ATOMS: atom_id res chain seq x y z
N MET A 1 -24.19 -50.19 27.80
CA MET A 1 -24.93 -49.89 26.56
C MET A 1 -26.31 -49.23 26.78
N LYS A 2 -26.55 -48.51 27.86
CA LYS A 2 -27.84 -47.84 28.12
C LYS A 2 -27.79 -46.32 28.27
N HIS A 3 -26.62 -45.70 28.08
CA HIS A 3 -26.44 -44.24 28.18
C HIS A 3 -26.17 -43.50 26.83
N PHE A 4 -26.17 -44.25 25.72
CA PHE A 4 -25.85 -43.65 24.41
C PHE A 4 -27.11 -43.28 23.60
N THR A 5 -28.26 -43.86 23.92
CA THR A 5 -29.52 -43.64 23.16
C THR A 5 -30.30 -42.42 23.59
N LEU A 6 -30.05 -41.86 24.81
CA LEU A 6 -30.79 -40.68 25.28
C LEU A 6 -30.22 -39.35 24.77
N ARG A 7 -28.95 -39.33 24.36
CA ARG A 7 -28.31 -38.10 23.82
C ARG A 7 -28.67 -37.83 22.38
N TYR A 8 -28.98 -38.87 21.58
CA TYR A 8 -29.38 -38.66 20.19
C TYR A 8 -30.83 -38.24 20.03
N SER A 9 -31.73 -38.62 20.93
CA SER A 9 -33.11 -38.16 20.91
C SER A 9 -33.27 -36.70 21.33
N VAL A 10 -32.47 -36.17 22.22
CA VAL A 10 -32.50 -34.76 22.61
C VAL A 10 -31.89 -33.88 21.51
N LEU A 11 -30.85 -34.36 20.79
CA LEU A 11 -30.26 -33.63 19.66
C LEU A 11 -31.21 -33.62 18.44
N ALA A 12 -31.91 -34.70 18.20
CA ALA A 12 -32.91 -34.77 17.12
C ALA A 12 -34.15 -33.90 17.39
N LEU A 13 -34.56 -33.77 18.66
CA LEU A 13 -35.65 -32.89 19.05
C LEU A 13 -35.25 -31.40 19.02
N SER A 14 -34.01 -31.06 19.36
CA SER A 14 -33.47 -29.70 19.24
C SER A 14 -33.26 -29.27 17.77
N LEU A 15 -32.90 -30.20 16.87
CA LEU A 15 -32.81 -29.93 15.43
C LEU A 15 -34.19 -29.83 14.74
N TYR A 16 -35.20 -30.49 15.29
CA TYR A 16 -36.56 -30.36 14.76
C TYR A 16 -37.26 -29.08 15.19
N LEU A 17 -36.91 -28.53 16.35
CA LEU A 17 -37.38 -27.22 16.86
C LEU A 17 -36.66 -26.01 16.23
N CYS A 18 -35.49 -26.20 15.62
CA CYS A 18 -34.78 -25.13 14.88
C CYS A 18 -35.22 -25.00 13.40
N ASN A 19 -36.06 -25.92 12.88
CA ASN A 19 -36.60 -25.85 11.51
C ASN A 19 -38.01 -25.23 11.43
N GLN A 20 -38.44 -24.48 12.44
CA GLN A 20 -39.55 -23.58 12.20
C GLN A 20 -38.99 -22.41 11.39
N ASN A 21 -39.37 -22.36 10.11
CA ASN A 21 -39.19 -21.16 9.30
C ASN A 21 -39.80 -20.00 10.08
N VAL A 22 -38.96 -19.19 10.72
CA VAL A 22 -39.35 -17.86 11.17
C VAL A 22 -39.60 -17.10 9.86
N ILE A 23 -40.84 -17.15 9.39
CA ILE A 23 -41.32 -16.19 8.41
C ILE A 23 -41.23 -14.87 9.17
N ALA A 24 -40.21 -14.07 8.83
CA ALA A 24 -40.12 -12.71 9.32
C ALA A 24 -41.41 -12.03 8.86
N GLN A 25 -42.31 -11.78 9.80
CA GLN A 25 -43.49 -10.98 9.52
C GLN A 25 -43.00 -9.61 9.11
N ALA A 26 -43.53 -9.13 7.99
CA ALA A 26 -43.27 -7.74 7.59
C ALA A 26 -43.56 -6.82 8.77
N PRO A 27 -42.70 -5.80 9.02
CA PRO A 27 -42.90 -4.88 10.13
C PRO A 27 -44.30 -4.29 10.03
N GLN A 28 -45.14 -4.54 11.00
CA GLN A 28 -46.46 -3.91 11.11
C GLN A 28 -46.31 -2.63 11.87
N PHE A 29 -46.55 -1.51 11.24
CA PHE A 29 -46.62 -0.22 11.89
C PHE A 29 -48.03 -0.07 12.56
N ASP A 30 -48.06 0.19 13.87
CA ASP A 30 -49.29 0.43 14.60
C ASP A 30 -49.70 1.91 14.46
N ASN A 31 -50.83 2.17 13.83
CA ASN A 31 -51.40 3.48 13.62
C ASN A 31 -51.69 4.22 14.97
N SER A 32 -51.74 3.49 16.08
CA SER A 32 -51.96 4.07 17.41
C SER A 32 -50.82 4.97 17.92
N PHE A 33 -49.61 4.80 17.32
CA PHE A 33 -48.46 5.67 17.61
C PHE A 33 -48.45 6.98 16.82
N LEU A 34 -49.37 7.12 15.83
CA LEU A 34 -49.53 8.34 15.08
C LEU A 34 -50.52 9.27 15.82
N TYR A 35 -50.01 10.36 16.35
CA TYR A 35 -50.85 11.39 16.98
C TYR A 35 -51.41 12.35 15.91
N GLY A 36 -52.71 12.52 15.90
CA GLY A 36 -53.39 13.48 15.02
C GLY A 36 -54.76 12.98 14.50
N LYS A 37 -55.70 13.91 14.22
CA LYS A 37 -57.03 13.55 13.70
C LYS A 37 -57.03 12.76 12.42
N ASN A 38 -55.96 12.82 11.62
CA ASN A 38 -55.81 12.12 10.33
C ASN A 38 -54.90 10.88 10.41
N SER A 39 -54.59 10.34 11.58
CA SER A 39 -53.78 9.14 11.75
C SER A 39 -54.34 7.94 10.99
N LYS A 40 -55.66 7.91 10.74
CA LYS A 40 -56.33 6.85 10.00
C LYS A 40 -56.24 6.95 8.47
N THR A 41 -55.77 8.07 7.94
CA THR A 41 -55.64 8.32 6.49
C THR A 41 -54.22 8.22 5.97
N ILE A 42 -53.25 8.02 6.87
CA ILE A 42 -51.84 7.79 6.46
C ILE A 42 -51.70 6.33 6.05
N ASP A 43 -51.42 6.14 4.80
CA ASP A 43 -51.12 4.83 4.23
C ASP A 43 -49.71 4.40 4.66
N LEU A 44 -49.65 3.64 5.79
CA LEU A 44 -48.39 3.12 6.33
C LEU A 44 -47.85 1.94 5.51
N GLU A 45 -48.65 1.34 4.59
CA GLU A 45 -48.14 0.32 3.70
C GLU A 45 -47.02 0.83 2.79
N LYS A 46 -46.99 2.12 2.49
CA LYS A 46 -45.87 2.79 1.79
C LYS A 46 -44.55 2.73 2.53
N PHE A 47 -44.57 2.56 3.83
CA PHE A 47 -43.37 2.44 4.68
C PHE A 47 -43.01 1.00 5.03
N VAL A 48 -43.91 0.04 4.74
CA VAL A 48 -43.68 -1.40 4.94
C VAL A 48 -42.80 -1.99 3.83
N SER A 49 -42.89 -1.47 2.61
CA SER A 49 -42.02 -1.86 1.53
C SER A 49 -40.70 -1.10 1.63
N SER A 50 -39.68 -1.72 2.20
CA SER A 50 -38.32 -1.16 2.32
C SER A 50 -37.62 -0.86 0.99
N ASP A 51 -38.26 -1.18 -0.11
CA ASP A 51 -37.62 -1.20 -1.44
C ASP A 51 -37.95 0.01 -2.31
N LYS A 52 -38.83 0.91 -1.86
CA LYS A 52 -39.18 2.12 -2.60
C LYS A 52 -38.58 3.37 -1.96
N VAL A 53 -37.95 4.20 -2.77
CA VAL A 53 -37.42 5.51 -2.40
C VAL A 53 -38.16 6.61 -3.15
N ALA A 54 -38.14 7.83 -2.66
CA ALA A 54 -38.74 8.97 -3.35
C ALA A 54 -38.03 9.16 -4.71
N PRO A 55 -38.78 9.39 -5.80
CA PRO A 55 -38.19 9.69 -7.10
C PRO A 55 -37.26 10.91 -6.98
N ASN A 56 -35.99 10.71 -7.29
CA ASN A 56 -34.96 11.76 -7.22
C ASN A 56 -33.63 11.24 -7.82
N ASP A 57 -32.63 12.11 -7.88
CA ASP A 57 -31.25 11.77 -8.17
C ASP A 57 -30.53 11.39 -6.87
N TYR A 58 -29.96 10.19 -6.86
CA TYR A 58 -29.22 9.65 -5.71
C TYR A 58 -27.76 9.40 -6.09
N ILE A 59 -26.84 9.81 -5.25
CA ILE A 59 -25.43 9.47 -5.38
C ILE A 59 -25.23 8.12 -4.70
N LEU A 60 -24.99 7.07 -5.48
CA LEU A 60 -24.92 5.69 -5.02
C LEU A 60 -23.62 5.03 -5.46
N ASP A 61 -23.12 4.13 -4.62
CA ASP A 61 -22.02 3.24 -4.95
C ASP A 61 -22.51 2.08 -5.82
N ILE A 62 -21.84 1.82 -6.93
CA ILE A 62 -22.18 0.76 -7.87
C ILE A 62 -21.27 -0.43 -7.62
N TYR A 63 -21.87 -1.58 -7.31
CA TYR A 63 -21.18 -2.86 -7.10
C TYR A 63 -21.54 -3.83 -8.20
N LEU A 64 -20.58 -4.55 -8.78
CA LEU A 64 -20.78 -5.64 -9.72
C LEU A 64 -20.28 -6.95 -9.10
N ASN A 65 -21.18 -7.90 -8.88
CA ASN A 65 -20.87 -9.18 -8.23
C ASN A 65 -20.09 -8.98 -6.92
N ASP A 66 -20.61 -8.11 -6.02
CA ASP A 66 -20.02 -7.71 -4.73
C ASP A 66 -18.70 -6.91 -4.83
N ARG A 67 -18.27 -6.57 -6.03
CA ARG A 67 -17.08 -5.74 -6.24
C ARG A 67 -17.48 -4.28 -6.48
N TYR A 68 -16.94 -3.36 -5.70
CA TYR A 68 -17.09 -1.92 -5.95
C TYR A 68 -16.51 -1.55 -7.31
N ILE A 69 -17.29 -0.80 -8.10
CA ILE A 69 -16.88 -0.32 -9.42
C ILE A 69 -16.67 1.20 -9.40
N THR A 70 -17.70 1.95 -9.00
CA THR A 70 -17.65 3.42 -9.03
C THR A 70 -18.78 4.00 -8.20
N ARG A 71 -18.73 5.30 -7.93
CA ARG A 71 -19.83 6.08 -7.40
C ARG A 71 -20.46 6.90 -8.52
N SER A 72 -21.78 6.89 -8.63
CA SER A 72 -22.50 7.53 -9.73
C SER A 72 -23.82 8.14 -9.27
N ILE A 73 -24.29 9.12 -10.01
CA ILE A 73 -25.66 9.63 -9.88
C ILE A 73 -26.59 8.63 -10.55
N VAL A 74 -27.54 8.10 -9.82
CA VAL A 74 -28.58 7.19 -10.30
C VAL A 74 -29.92 7.94 -10.23
N HIS A 75 -30.58 8.13 -11.37
CA HIS A 75 -31.90 8.70 -11.42
C HIS A 75 -32.95 7.63 -11.15
N ILE A 76 -33.72 7.80 -10.07
CA ILE A 76 -34.79 6.90 -9.67
C ILE A 76 -36.13 7.54 -9.94
N SER A 77 -36.98 6.87 -10.69
CA SER A 77 -38.34 7.30 -11.01
C SER A 77 -39.34 6.17 -10.88
N ASP A 78 -40.59 6.49 -10.65
CA ASP A 78 -41.67 5.49 -10.69
C ASP A 78 -41.88 4.96 -12.09
N ASP A 79 -42.20 3.67 -12.21
CA ASP A 79 -42.51 3.07 -13.49
C ASP A 79 -43.95 3.42 -13.93
N PRO A 80 -44.17 4.13 -15.08
CA PRO A 80 -45.47 4.46 -15.55
C PRO A 80 -46.37 3.27 -15.86
N GLU A 81 -45.77 2.12 -16.21
CA GLU A 81 -46.52 0.89 -16.60
C GLU A 81 -46.78 0.00 -15.39
N SER A 82 -46.02 0.16 -14.30
CA SER A 82 -46.15 -0.61 -13.07
C SER A 82 -45.83 0.28 -11.86
N PRO A 83 -46.82 1.03 -11.33
CA PRO A 83 -46.57 1.97 -10.22
C PRO A 83 -45.96 1.36 -8.96
N GLU A 84 -45.97 0.03 -8.85
CA GLU A 84 -45.34 -0.71 -7.76
C GLU A 84 -43.84 -0.90 -7.97
N LYS A 85 -43.29 -0.65 -9.16
CA LYS A 85 -41.90 -0.81 -9.51
C LYS A 85 -41.24 0.55 -9.76
N GLN A 86 -39.93 0.61 -9.56
CA GLN A 86 -39.12 1.81 -9.83
C GLN A 86 -38.16 1.54 -10.99
N ARG A 87 -37.90 2.60 -11.74
CA ARG A 87 -36.88 2.65 -12.80
C ARG A 87 -35.60 3.21 -12.27
N TYR A 88 -34.51 2.53 -12.58
CA TYR A 88 -33.17 3.04 -12.31
C TYR A 88 -32.52 3.40 -13.63
N CYS A 89 -32.16 4.66 -13.76
CA CYS A 89 -31.47 5.17 -14.92
C CYS A 89 -30.03 5.49 -14.54
N ILE A 90 -29.07 4.76 -15.11
CA ILE A 90 -27.65 4.86 -14.78
C ILE A 90 -26.92 5.49 -15.96
N PRO A 91 -26.00 6.47 -15.74
CA PRO A 91 -25.26 7.09 -16.82
C PRO A 91 -24.51 6.06 -17.66
N ARG A 92 -24.52 6.23 -18.98
CA ARG A 92 -23.83 5.36 -19.93
C ARG A 92 -22.34 5.19 -19.60
N SER A 93 -21.68 6.27 -19.15
CA SER A 93 -20.29 6.22 -18.71
C SER A 93 -20.04 5.25 -17.55
N THR A 94 -20.99 5.17 -16.61
CA THR A 94 -20.98 4.24 -15.48
C THR A 94 -21.21 2.80 -15.96
N VAL A 95 -22.19 2.57 -16.84
CA VAL A 95 -22.48 1.22 -17.36
C VAL A 95 -21.30 0.70 -18.20
N LYS A 96 -20.58 1.55 -18.93
CA LYS A 96 -19.34 1.15 -19.62
C LYS A 96 -18.25 0.64 -18.65
N GLN A 97 -18.20 1.15 -17.43
CA GLN A 97 -17.24 0.70 -16.40
C GLN A 97 -17.56 -0.69 -15.84
N LEU A 98 -18.81 -1.19 -16.01
CA LEU A 98 -19.18 -2.54 -15.63
C LEU A 98 -18.58 -3.62 -16.54
N ASP A 99 -17.95 -3.21 -17.63
CA ASP A 99 -17.13 -4.05 -18.50
C ASP A 99 -17.84 -5.29 -19.06
N PHE A 100 -19.10 -5.08 -19.48
CA PHE A 100 -19.86 -6.12 -20.15
C PHE A 100 -19.23 -6.53 -21.48
N ASN A 101 -19.39 -7.78 -21.84
CA ASN A 101 -18.90 -8.31 -23.11
C ASN A 101 -19.69 -7.71 -24.27
N HIS A 102 -19.07 -6.83 -25.04
CA HIS A 102 -19.70 -6.12 -26.17
C HIS A 102 -20.26 -7.04 -27.25
N LYS A 103 -19.79 -8.28 -27.35
CA LYS A 103 -20.35 -9.27 -28.30
C LYS A 103 -21.70 -9.82 -27.85
N LEU A 104 -22.00 -9.75 -26.56
CA LEU A 104 -23.20 -10.30 -25.95
C LEU A 104 -24.17 -9.20 -25.51
N ILE A 105 -23.65 -8.04 -25.10
CA ILE A 105 -24.41 -6.87 -24.65
C ILE A 105 -23.96 -5.68 -25.48
N ASP A 106 -24.74 -5.33 -26.48
CA ASP A 106 -24.44 -4.18 -27.36
C ASP A 106 -25.01 -2.89 -26.76
N LEU A 107 -24.19 -2.22 -25.96
CA LEU A 107 -24.56 -0.95 -25.35
C LEU A 107 -24.72 0.20 -26.36
N ASP A 108 -24.16 0.08 -27.55
CA ASP A 108 -24.25 1.13 -28.56
C ASP A 108 -25.63 1.16 -29.25
N LYS A 109 -26.41 0.09 -29.15
CA LYS A 109 -27.79 0.04 -29.59
C LYS A 109 -28.77 0.73 -28.65
N VAL A 110 -28.37 1.01 -27.42
CA VAL A 110 -29.19 1.71 -26.44
C VAL A 110 -29.03 3.21 -26.65
N THR A 111 -30.07 3.91 -27.06
CA THR A 111 -30.05 5.34 -27.27
C THR A 111 -30.24 6.12 -25.97
N GLY A 112 -29.52 7.24 -25.79
CA GLY A 112 -29.61 8.12 -24.61
C GLY A 112 -28.37 8.14 -23.72
N ASP A 113 -28.23 9.21 -22.92
CA ASP A 113 -27.12 9.42 -21.99
C ASP A 113 -27.26 8.57 -20.73
N CYS A 114 -28.44 8.05 -20.48
CA CYS A 114 -28.82 7.25 -19.32
C CYS A 114 -29.42 5.92 -19.77
N ILE A 115 -28.93 4.85 -19.20
CA ILE A 115 -29.38 3.49 -19.54
C ILE A 115 -30.39 3.03 -18.50
N ASP A 116 -31.63 2.76 -18.96
CA ASP A 116 -32.64 2.12 -18.14
C ASP A 116 -32.25 0.66 -17.87
N THR A 117 -32.09 0.32 -16.61
CA THR A 117 -31.63 -1.00 -16.18
C THR A 117 -32.57 -2.14 -16.65
N ARG A 118 -33.83 -1.86 -16.91
CA ARG A 118 -34.81 -2.85 -17.42
C ARG A 118 -34.44 -3.42 -18.78
N LEU A 119 -33.74 -2.62 -19.61
CA LEU A 119 -33.30 -3.07 -20.94
C LEU A 119 -32.28 -4.22 -20.84
N MET A 120 -31.68 -4.41 -19.65
CA MET A 120 -30.68 -5.43 -19.38
C MET A 120 -31.17 -6.55 -18.44
N ASN A 121 -32.40 -6.46 -17.90
CA ASN A 121 -32.91 -7.36 -16.86
C ASN A 121 -33.02 -8.85 -17.26
N HIS A 122 -32.86 -9.20 -18.54
CA HIS A 122 -32.81 -10.59 -18.97
C HIS A 122 -31.49 -11.30 -18.66
N VAL A 123 -30.42 -10.53 -18.41
CA VAL A 123 -29.05 -11.02 -18.24
C VAL A 123 -28.34 -10.40 -17.06
N VAL A 124 -28.79 -9.22 -16.57
CA VAL A 124 -28.19 -8.46 -15.49
C VAL A 124 -29.28 -8.10 -14.48
N PHE A 125 -29.06 -8.44 -13.22
CA PHE A 125 -29.98 -8.12 -12.13
C PHE A 125 -29.46 -6.90 -11.36
N TRP A 126 -30.34 -5.93 -11.14
CA TRP A 126 -30.08 -4.69 -10.45
C TRP A 126 -30.87 -4.65 -9.16
N LYS A 127 -30.21 -4.44 -8.04
CA LYS A 127 -30.85 -4.32 -6.73
C LYS A 127 -30.37 -3.05 -6.03
N LEU A 128 -31.32 -2.17 -5.70
CA LEU A 128 -31.05 -1.01 -4.88
C LEU A 128 -30.98 -1.41 -3.40
N ASN A 129 -29.89 -1.03 -2.73
CA ASN A 129 -29.74 -1.12 -1.29
C ASN A 129 -29.54 0.31 -0.75
N ILE A 130 -30.64 0.96 -0.41
CA ILE A 130 -30.60 2.37 0.04
C ILE A 130 -29.98 2.52 1.44
N ALA A 131 -30.13 1.50 2.29
CA ALA A 131 -29.57 1.53 3.63
C ALA A 131 -28.02 1.58 3.58
N GLU A 132 -27.43 0.96 2.58
CA GLU A 132 -25.99 1.00 2.34
C GLU A 132 -25.60 2.01 1.24
N GLN A 133 -26.55 2.76 0.72
CA GLN A 133 -26.36 3.76 -0.35
C GLN A 133 -25.67 3.16 -1.59
N ARG A 134 -26.09 1.96 -2.01
CA ARG A 134 -25.49 1.26 -3.15
C ARG A 134 -26.49 0.60 -4.08
N VAL A 135 -26.05 0.35 -5.31
CA VAL A 135 -26.71 -0.50 -6.28
C VAL A 135 -25.87 -1.74 -6.49
N ASP A 136 -26.44 -2.91 -6.18
CA ASP A 136 -25.84 -4.19 -6.45
C ASP A 136 -26.24 -4.67 -7.84
N VAL A 137 -25.24 -4.89 -8.68
CA VAL A 137 -25.40 -5.41 -10.04
C VAL A 137 -24.89 -6.84 -10.05
N SER A 138 -25.76 -7.79 -10.35
CA SER A 138 -25.40 -9.19 -10.49
C SER A 138 -25.46 -9.59 -11.96
N SER A 139 -24.35 -10.07 -12.49
CA SER A 139 -24.23 -10.51 -13.88
C SER A 139 -23.49 -11.84 -13.96
N PRO A 140 -23.94 -12.80 -14.82
CA PRO A 140 -23.16 -13.99 -15.10
C PRO A 140 -21.75 -13.63 -15.61
N GLN A 141 -20.74 -14.36 -15.19
CA GLN A 141 -19.35 -14.09 -15.60
C GLN A 141 -19.15 -14.18 -17.13
N SER A 142 -19.91 -15.04 -17.79
CA SER A 142 -19.89 -15.16 -19.26
C SER A 142 -20.34 -13.89 -19.98
N MET A 143 -21.07 -12.99 -19.30
CA MET A 143 -21.52 -11.71 -19.83
C MET A 143 -20.53 -10.58 -19.60
N LEU A 144 -19.47 -10.85 -18.87
CA LEU A 144 -18.39 -9.90 -18.59
C LEU A 144 -17.17 -10.22 -19.44
N ASN A 145 -16.38 -9.21 -19.74
CA ASN A 145 -15.06 -9.46 -20.34
C ASN A 145 -14.18 -10.18 -19.31
N GLU A 146 -13.51 -11.26 -19.74
CA GLU A 146 -12.53 -11.94 -18.91
C GLU A 146 -11.31 -11.03 -18.71
N ARG A 147 -11.24 -10.40 -17.55
CA ARG A 147 -10.09 -9.57 -17.18
C ARG A 147 -9.39 -10.14 -15.96
N PRO A 148 -8.05 -10.06 -15.92
CA PRO A 148 -7.28 -10.51 -14.77
C PRO A 148 -7.70 -9.78 -13.49
N PHE A 149 -7.67 -10.47 -12.36
CA PHE A 149 -8.00 -9.87 -11.07
C PHE A 149 -7.10 -8.64 -10.78
N GLY A 150 -7.73 -7.54 -10.36
CA GLY A 150 -7.03 -6.28 -10.14
C GLY A 150 -6.75 -5.48 -11.42
N TYR A 151 -7.37 -5.83 -12.55
CA TYR A 151 -7.33 -5.00 -13.74
C TYR A 151 -8.01 -3.66 -13.49
N ILE A 152 -7.33 -2.59 -13.84
CA ILE A 152 -7.87 -1.24 -13.84
C ILE A 152 -7.63 -0.67 -15.24
N ASP A 153 -8.67 -0.16 -15.86
CA ASP A 153 -8.58 0.40 -17.21
C ASP A 153 -7.58 1.57 -17.22
N PRO A 154 -6.63 1.60 -18.16
CA PRO A 154 -5.68 2.71 -18.27
C PRO A 154 -6.31 4.09 -18.45
N SER A 155 -7.55 4.17 -18.93
CA SER A 155 -8.31 5.44 -19.05
C SER A 155 -8.65 6.05 -17.69
N LEU A 156 -8.66 5.24 -16.62
CA LEU A 156 -8.89 5.69 -15.24
C LEU A 156 -7.60 6.15 -14.55
N TRP A 157 -6.44 5.96 -15.19
CA TRP A 157 -5.17 6.35 -14.58
C TRP A 157 -4.95 7.84 -14.62
N GLU A 158 -4.88 8.45 -13.46
CA GLU A 158 -4.77 9.88 -13.29
C GLU A 158 -3.33 10.36 -13.38
N THR A 159 -3.08 11.36 -14.20
CA THR A 159 -1.77 12.02 -14.30
C THR A 159 -1.49 12.92 -13.09
N GLY A 160 -2.55 13.40 -12.46
CA GLY A 160 -2.48 14.35 -11.34
C GLY A 160 -2.43 15.80 -11.79
N GLY A 161 -2.22 16.68 -10.82
CA GLY A 161 -2.11 18.14 -11.05
C GLY A 161 -0.66 18.61 -11.21
N ASN A 162 -0.52 19.82 -11.76
CA ASN A 162 0.78 20.48 -11.80
C ASN A 162 1.27 20.79 -10.39
N SER A 163 2.50 20.40 -10.09
CA SER A 163 3.10 20.57 -8.78
C SER A 163 4.61 20.60 -8.84
N ALA A 164 5.22 21.19 -7.81
CA ALA A 164 6.63 21.10 -7.57
C ALA A 164 6.91 20.72 -6.12
N PHE A 165 7.93 19.94 -5.87
CA PHE A 165 8.27 19.56 -4.52
C PHE A 165 9.78 19.56 -4.26
N LEU A 166 10.13 19.76 -3.00
CA LEU A 166 11.47 19.64 -2.47
C LEU A 166 11.39 18.78 -1.20
N LYS A 167 12.00 17.61 -1.21
CA LYS A 167 12.23 16.77 -0.04
C LYS A 167 13.66 16.95 0.41
N TYR A 168 13.85 17.14 1.70
CA TYR A 168 15.15 17.32 2.31
C TYR A 168 15.35 16.35 3.46
N TYR A 169 16.61 15.93 3.61
CA TYR A 169 17.11 15.20 4.76
C TYR A 169 18.43 15.85 5.17
N TYR A 170 18.47 16.37 6.38
CA TYR A 170 19.65 16.99 6.96
C TYR A 170 20.08 16.19 8.20
N ASN A 171 21.38 15.92 8.31
CA ASN A 171 21.97 15.30 9.48
C ASN A 171 23.26 16.02 9.84
N TYR A 172 23.33 16.51 11.06
CA TYR A 172 24.54 17.00 11.67
C TYR A 172 25.07 15.97 12.65
N TYR A 173 26.33 15.68 12.60
CA TYR A 173 27.03 14.71 13.43
C TYR A 173 28.29 15.34 14.00
N ASN A 174 28.52 15.18 15.31
CA ASN A 174 29.73 15.56 15.97
C ASN A 174 30.20 14.45 16.89
N SER A 175 31.47 14.12 16.85
CA SER A 175 32.11 13.19 17.77
C SER A 175 33.40 13.79 18.31
N ASP A 176 33.60 13.67 19.60
CA ASP A 176 34.82 14.03 20.33
C ASP A 176 35.39 12.75 20.95
N TYR A 177 36.51 12.27 20.44
CA TYR A 177 37.17 11.06 20.90
C TYR A 177 38.23 11.33 21.98
N GLY A 178 38.32 12.56 22.46
CA GLY A 178 39.37 13.02 23.36
C GLY A 178 40.70 13.27 22.63
N GLN A 179 41.69 13.83 23.35
CA GLN A 179 43.03 14.12 22.84
C GLN A 179 43.01 14.95 21.54
N ASP A 180 42.19 15.97 21.48
CA ASP A 180 41.99 16.87 20.32
C ASP A 180 41.49 16.18 19.02
N ASN A 181 41.04 14.95 19.11
CA ASN A 181 40.46 14.23 17.96
C ASN A 181 38.96 14.48 17.89
N LYS A 182 38.57 15.63 17.33
CA LYS A 182 37.19 16.03 17.09
C LYS A 182 36.87 15.87 15.62
N GLN A 183 35.70 15.31 15.34
CA GLN A 183 35.17 15.21 14.00
C GLN A 183 33.76 15.77 13.98
N ASP A 184 33.50 16.70 13.09
CA ASP A 184 32.15 17.15 12.78
C ASP A 184 31.85 16.98 11.29
N SER A 185 30.61 16.66 10.99
CA SER A 185 30.12 16.55 9.64
C SER A 185 28.68 16.96 9.53
N SER A 186 28.33 17.55 8.42
CA SER A 186 26.95 17.84 8.03
C SER A 186 26.65 17.15 6.71
N PHE A 187 25.54 16.49 6.64
CA PHE A 187 25.07 15.83 5.42
C PHE A 187 23.70 16.39 5.04
N LEU A 188 23.56 16.84 3.80
CA LEU A 188 22.30 17.29 3.24
C LEU A 188 21.99 16.50 1.97
N ASN A 189 20.86 15.81 1.95
CA ASN A 189 20.31 15.18 0.77
C ASN A 189 19.06 15.94 0.32
N ILE A 190 18.97 16.18 -0.98
CA ILE A 190 17.86 16.88 -1.63
C ILE A 190 17.30 15.98 -2.73
N ASN A 191 15.98 15.79 -2.70
CA ASN A 191 15.21 15.19 -3.78
C ASN A 191 14.12 16.17 -4.18
N SER A 192 14.08 16.58 -5.43
CA SER A 192 13.10 17.53 -5.91
C SER A 192 12.46 17.04 -7.21
N GLY A 193 11.26 17.54 -7.48
CA GLY A 193 10.54 17.16 -8.67
C GLY A 193 9.56 18.24 -9.11
N ILE A 194 9.25 18.20 -10.40
CA ILE A 194 8.23 19.03 -11.02
C ILE A 194 7.36 18.11 -11.87
N ASN A 195 6.06 18.19 -11.70
CA ASN A 195 5.07 17.49 -12.49
C ASN A 195 4.30 18.53 -13.33
N ILE A 196 4.31 18.37 -14.65
CA ILE A 196 3.56 19.18 -15.60
C ILE A 196 2.90 18.21 -16.59
N ASP A 197 1.58 18.09 -16.55
CA ASP A 197 0.82 17.14 -17.34
C ASP A 197 1.40 15.71 -17.23
N ASP A 198 1.73 15.06 -18.34
CA ASP A 198 2.31 13.72 -18.40
C ASP A 198 3.84 13.69 -18.18
N TRP A 199 4.51 14.83 -18.01
CA TRP A 199 5.94 14.92 -17.82
C TRP A 199 6.32 15.13 -16.36
N GLN A 200 7.29 14.37 -15.90
CA GLN A 200 7.84 14.48 -14.55
C GLN A 200 9.35 14.70 -14.62
N PHE A 201 9.81 15.83 -14.09
CA PHE A 201 11.22 16.06 -13.85
C PHE A 201 11.58 15.61 -12.43
N ARG A 202 12.72 14.95 -12.27
CA ARG A 202 13.27 14.54 -10.98
C ARG A 202 14.74 14.88 -10.88
N HIS A 203 15.10 15.42 -9.73
CA HIS A 203 16.47 15.70 -9.35
C HIS A 203 16.75 15.08 -7.99
N SER A 204 17.92 14.45 -7.84
CA SER A 204 18.43 14.00 -6.55
C SER A 204 19.92 14.27 -6.43
N GLY A 205 20.35 14.62 -5.22
CA GLY A 205 21.75 14.86 -4.94
C GLY A 205 22.01 15.06 -3.45
N SER A 206 23.28 15.10 -3.09
CA SER A 206 23.70 15.35 -1.70
C SER A 206 25.00 16.14 -1.62
N THR A 207 25.22 16.72 -0.46
CA THR A 207 26.50 17.32 -0.09
C THR A 207 26.87 16.87 1.32
N SER A 208 28.17 16.68 1.55
CA SER A 208 28.73 16.43 2.87
C SER A 208 29.75 17.53 3.16
N MET A 209 29.67 18.12 4.33
CA MET A 209 30.61 19.13 4.84
C MET A 209 31.22 18.59 6.13
N GLY A 210 32.54 18.67 6.30
CA GLY A 210 33.24 18.19 7.48
C GLY A 210 34.76 18.28 7.30
N ASP A 211 35.51 17.85 8.29
CA ASP A 211 36.95 18.00 8.38
C ASP A 211 37.79 17.15 7.40
N SER A 212 37.19 16.37 6.55
CA SER A 212 37.87 15.56 5.54
C SER A 212 38.06 16.32 4.23
N ASN A 213 39.14 16.02 3.50
CA ASN A 213 39.56 16.64 2.24
C ASN A 213 38.54 16.74 1.07
N HIS A 214 37.28 16.49 1.30
CA HIS A 214 36.18 16.51 0.31
C HIS A 214 35.01 17.40 0.76
N SER A 215 35.25 18.41 1.59
CA SER A 215 34.21 19.24 2.18
C SER A 215 33.51 20.12 1.15
N GLY A 216 32.19 20.02 1.11
CA GLY A 216 31.30 21.01 0.50
C GLY A 216 30.93 20.79 -0.97
N GLN A 217 31.44 19.76 -1.66
CA GLN A 217 31.05 19.53 -3.04
C GLN A 217 29.66 18.87 -3.11
N TYR A 218 28.72 19.52 -3.79
CA TYR A 218 27.42 18.94 -4.11
C TYR A 218 27.54 17.89 -5.22
N THR A 219 27.08 16.69 -4.96
CA THR A 219 27.04 15.57 -5.92
C THR A 219 25.61 15.33 -6.36
N SER A 220 25.33 15.53 -7.64
CA SER A 220 24.05 15.20 -8.24
C SER A 220 24.04 13.74 -8.67
N TYR A 221 23.02 12.97 -8.28
CA TYR A 221 22.84 11.56 -8.64
C TYR A 221 21.95 11.39 -9.86
N GLU A 222 20.87 12.15 -9.93
CA GLU A 222 19.90 12.07 -11.00
C GLU A 222 19.43 13.46 -11.43
N ASN A 223 19.23 13.64 -12.74
CA ASN A 223 18.52 14.74 -13.37
C ASN A 223 17.78 14.18 -14.56
N LYS A 224 16.56 13.73 -14.35
CA LYS A 224 15.84 12.97 -15.39
C LYS A 224 14.47 13.55 -15.65
N LEU A 225 14.10 13.55 -16.90
CA LEU A 225 12.75 13.78 -17.37
C LEU A 225 12.10 12.43 -17.68
N MET A 226 10.90 12.21 -17.17
CA MET A 226 10.19 10.94 -17.31
C MET A 226 8.80 11.13 -17.88
N ARG A 227 8.33 10.09 -18.59
CA ARG A 227 6.97 10.00 -19.09
C ARG A 227 6.49 8.55 -19.07
N VAL A 228 5.26 8.34 -18.61
CA VAL A 228 4.58 7.05 -18.66
C VAL A 228 3.97 6.84 -20.04
N LEU A 229 4.17 5.66 -20.63
CA LEU A 229 3.62 5.25 -21.93
C LEU A 229 2.67 4.05 -21.71
N PRO A 230 1.38 4.27 -21.42
CA PRO A 230 0.44 3.20 -21.03
C PRO A 230 0.25 2.13 -22.12
N SER A 231 0.22 2.53 -23.39
CA SER A 231 0.06 1.60 -24.53
C SER A 231 1.17 0.56 -24.64
N LEU A 232 2.39 0.92 -24.25
CA LEU A 232 3.57 0.04 -24.25
C LEU A 232 3.83 -0.57 -22.85
N LYS A 233 3.07 -0.20 -21.83
CA LYS A 233 3.30 -0.55 -20.42
C LYS A 233 4.72 -0.23 -19.97
N THR A 234 5.24 0.93 -20.38
CA THR A 234 6.63 1.36 -20.18
C THR A 234 6.74 2.76 -19.63
N GLN A 235 7.94 3.03 -19.10
CA GLN A 235 8.37 4.37 -18.73
C GLN A 235 9.55 4.79 -19.58
N LEU A 236 9.45 5.99 -20.19
CA LEU A 236 10.54 6.68 -20.85
C LEU A 236 11.28 7.52 -19.83
N SER A 237 12.61 7.48 -19.83
CA SER A 237 13.50 8.33 -19.03
C SER A 237 14.57 8.97 -19.90
N LEU A 238 14.79 10.28 -19.70
CA LEU A 238 15.75 11.07 -20.47
C LEU A 238 16.63 11.87 -19.49
N GLY A 239 17.94 11.91 -19.69
CA GLY A 239 18.87 12.67 -18.88
C GLY A 239 19.84 11.83 -18.08
N ASP A 240 20.11 12.23 -16.83
CA ASP A 240 21.02 11.55 -15.91
C ASP A 240 20.23 10.62 -14.99
N PHE A 241 20.44 9.31 -15.10
CA PHE A 241 19.72 8.32 -14.29
C PHE A 241 20.49 7.01 -14.17
N TYR A 242 20.06 6.16 -13.27
CA TYR A 242 20.51 4.78 -13.18
C TYR A 242 19.61 3.86 -14.02
N THR A 243 20.25 2.95 -14.78
CA THR A 243 19.50 1.96 -15.57
C THR A 243 18.65 1.06 -14.67
N ASN A 244 17.47 0.68 -15.14
CA ASN A 244 16.56 -0.16 -14.40
C ASN A 244 17.09 -1.62 -14.35
N THR A 245 17.21 -2.20 -13.16
CA THR A 245 17.69 -3.57 -12.95
C THR A 245 16.56 -4.58 -12.68
N LYS A 246 15.29 -4.23 -12.94
CA LYS A 246 14.15 -5.13 -12.68
C LYS A 246 14.08 -6.35 -13.59
N THR A 247 14.94 -6.43 -14.60
CA THR A 247 15.16 -7.65 -15.36
C THR A 247 15.98 -8.64 -14.53
N ILE A 248 15.85 -9.91 -14.83
CA ILE A 248 16.41 -11.06 -14.08
C ILE A 248 17.95 -11.00 -13.90
N ASN A 249 18.61 -10.09 -14.54
CA ASN A 249 20.06 -10.11 -14.77
C ASN A 249 20.87 -9.54 -13.62
N SER A 250 22.05 -10.14 -13.42
CA SER A 250 23.04 -9.74 -12.42
C SER A 250 23.83 -8.47 -12.76
N ASN A 251 23.53 -7.81 -13.87
CA ASN A 251 24.14 -6.51 -14.16
C ASN A 251 23.69 -5.48 -13.13
N SER A 252 24.65 -4.83 -12.52
CA SER A 252 24.40 -3.70 -11.61
C SER A 252 23.69 -2.56 -12.36
N SER A 253 22.95 -1.76 -11.64
CA SER A 253 22.38 -0.50 -12.15
C SER A 253 23.54 0.43 -12.55
N ILE A 254 23.51 0.92 -13.76
CA ILE A 254 24.60 1.75 -14.33
C ILE A 254 24.11 3.19 -14.40
N ALA A 255 24.90 4.11 -13.87
CA ALA A 255 24.63 5.53 -14.00
C ALA A 255 25.00 6.01 -15.41
N ILE A 256 24.03 6.54 -16.13
CA ILE A 256 24.20 7.02 -17.50
C ILE A 256 23.61 8.42 -17.69
N ARG A 257 24.13 9.12 -18.68
CA ARG A 257 23.47 10.27 -19.31
C ARG A 257 22.96 9.81 -20.68
N GLY A 258 21.64 9.72 -20.84
CA GLY A 258 21.10 9.15 -22.06
C GLY A 258 19.58 9.03 -22.06
N VAL A 259 19.11 7.98 -22.72
CA VAL A 259 17.70 7.62 -22.86
C VAL A 259 17.47 6.18 -22.43
N GLN A 260 16.34 5.92 -21.77
CA GLN A 260 15.91 4.58 -21.41
C GLN A 260 14.42 4.41 -21.66
N LEU A 261 14.06 3.24 -22.18
CA LEU A 261 12.71 2.74 -22.25
C LEU A 261 12.67 1.41 -21.50
N ALA A 262 11.87 1.33 -20.43
CA ALA A 262 11.79 0.15 -19.59
C ALA A 262 10.35 -0.20 -19.24
N SER A 263 9.99 -1.49 -19.29
CA SER A 263 8.69 -1.98 -18.84
C SER A 263 8.47 -1.69 -17.36
N ASP A 264 7.23 -1.34 -16.99
CA ASP A 264 6.82 -1.13 -15.61
C ASP A 264 5.71 -2.14 -15.25
N ASP A 265 6.08 -3.19 -14.52
CA ASP A 265 5.18 -4.27 -14.12
C ASP A 265 4.02 -3.77 -13.26
N ARG A 266 4.15 -2.63 -12.59
CA ARG A 266 3.08 -2.03 -11.80
C ARG A 266 1.87 -1.65 -12.65
N MET A 267 2.06 -1.47 -13.98
CA MET A 267 0.97 -1.26 -14.95
C MET A 267 0.19 -2.55 -15.28
N LEU A 268 0.72 -3.70 -14.87
CA LEU A 268 0.00 -4.96 -14.99
C LEU A 268 -1.01 -5.09 -13.85
N PRO A 269 -2.14 -5.77 -14.06
CA PRO A 269 -3.03 -6.18 -12.99
C PRO A 269 -2.26 -6.87 -11.86
N ILE A 270 -2.65 -6.65 -10.61
CA ILE A 270 -1.92 -7.17 -9.45
C ILE A 270 -1.75 -8.70 -9.50
N SER A 271 -2.73 -9.41 -10.06
CA SER A 271 -2.66 -10.85 -10.28
C SER A 271 -1.61 -11.28 -11.30
N LEU A 272 -1.15 -10.38 -12.17
CA LEU A 272 -0.13 -10.64 -13.19
C LEU A 272 1.27 -10.14 -12.81
N GLN A 273 1.40 -9.34 -11.75
CA GLN A 273 2.70 -8.80 -11.30
C GLN A 273 3.61 -9.85 -10.68
N SER A 274 3.03 -10.93 -10.12
CA SER A 274 3.77 -12.04 -9.53
C SER A 274 3.53 -13.32 -10.30
N TYR A 275 4.51 -14.24 -10.27
CA TYR A 275 4.30 -15.57 -10.79
C TYR A 275 3.19 -16.29 -10.03
N ALA A 276 2.26 -16.90 -10.77
CA ALA A 276 1.33 -17.88 -10.25
C ALA A 276 1.04 -18.92 -11.34
N PRO A 277 0.84 -20.20 -10.97
CA PRO A 277 0.54 -21.22 -11.94
C PRO A 277 -0.85 -21.02 -12.55
N THR A 278 -1.00 -21.42 -13.78
CA THR A 278 -2.31 -21.54 -14.44
C THR A 278 -3.08 -22.70 -13.84
N ILE A 279 -4.34 -22.50 -13.49
CA ILE A 279 -5.23 -23.57 -13.05
C ILE A 279 -6.11 -23.99 -14.22
N SER A 280 -5.86 -25.19 -14.76
CA SER A 280 -6.62 -25.75 -15.86
C SER A 280 -7.42 -26.96 -15.40
N GLY A 281 -8.64 -27.13 -15.90
CA GLY A 281 -9.46 -28.26 -15.58
C GLY A 281 -10.68 -28.42 -16.49
N TYR A 282 -11.54 -29.35 -16.14
CA TYR A 282 -12.79 -29.61 -16.83
C TYR A 282 -13.91 -29.63 -15.83
N ALA A 283 -14.95 -28.82 -16.04
CA ALA A 283 -16.17 -28.76 -15.25
C ALA A 283 -17.27 -29.54 -16.00
N LYS A 284 -17.95 -30.44 -15.28
CA LYS A 284 -19.07 -31.22 -15.87
C LYS A 284 -20.33 -30.37 -15.98
N SER A 285 -20.47 -29.39 -15.10
CA SER A 285 -21.58 -28.44 -15.01
C SER A 285 -21.04 -27.02 -14.77
N ASN A 286 -21.92 -26.06 -14.52
CA ASN A 286 -21.44 -24.78 -13.98
C ASN A 286 -20.86 -25.04 -12.59
N ALA A 287 -19.52 -25.01 -12.50
CA ALA A 287 -18.79 -25.38 -11.29
C ALA A 287 -18.20 -24.16 -10.60
N LEU A 288 -18.19 -24.16 -9.27
CA LEU A 288 -17.43 -23.22 -8.47
C LEU A 288 -16.01 -23.76 -8.29
N ILE A 289 -15.03 -23.03 -8.83
CA ILE A 289 -13.62 -23.31 -8.60
C ILE A 289 -13.19 -22.57 -7.36
N ARG A 290 -12.81 -23.31 -6.32
CA ARG A 290 -12.31 -22.76 -5.06
C ARG A 290 -10.84 -23.10 -4.91
N VAL A 291 -10.00 -22.08 -4.74
CA VAL A 291 -8.56 -22.25 -4.53
C VAL A 291 -8.23 -21.86 -3.11
N ARG A 292 -7.55 -22.76 -2.42
CA ARG A 292 -7.09 -22.54 -1.04
C ARG A 292 -5.58 -22.64 -0.96
N GLN A 293 -5.01 -21.81 -0.08
CA GLN A 293 -3.62 -21.88 0.35
C GLN A 293 -3.57 -21.82 1.87
N ASN A 294 -2.88 -22.74 2.50
CA ASN A 294 -2.82 -22.83 3.97
C ASN A 294 -4.22 -22.80 4.63
N GLN A 295 -5.19 -23.50 4.04
CA GLN A 295 -6.62 -23.57 4.45
C GLN A 295 -7.40 -22.26 4.24
N GLN A 296 -6.77 -21.19 3.81
CA GLN A 296 -7.46 -19.93 3.46
C GLN A 296 -7.88 -19.92 2.00
N ILE A 297 -9.11 -19.53 1.74
CA ILE A 297 -9.61 -19.33 0.37
C ILE A 297 -8.96 -18.08 -0.18
N ILE A 298 -8.23 -18.23 -1.28
CA ILE A 298 -7.55 -17.13 -1.97
C ILE A 298 -8.26 -16.74 -3.26
N MET A 299 -9.11 -17.62 -3.79
CA MET A 299 -9.94 -17.36 -4.96
C MET A 299 -11.16 -18.25 -4.98
N GLU A 300 -12.30 -17.69 -5.39
CA GLU A 300 -13.48 -18.42 -5.83
C GLU A 300 -13.93 -17.85 -7.18
N ARG A 301 -14.17 -18.76 -8.13
CA ARG A 301 -14.68 -18.38 -9.46
C ARG A 301 -15.62 -19.44 -10.00
N THR A 302 -16.78 -19.02 -10.45
CA THR A 302 -17.70 -19.92 -11.18
C THR A 302 -17.27 -20.00 -12.64
N VAL A 303 -17.16 -21.22 -13.16
CA VAL A 303 -16.84 -21.49 -14.56
C VAL A 303 -18.01 -22.24 -15.21
N PRO A 304 -18.30 -22.02 -16.50
CA PRO A 304 -19.30 -22.81 -17.24
C PRO A 304 -18.84 -24.25 -17.43
N ALA A 305 -19.79 -25.11 -17.78
CA ALA A 305 -19.49 -26.50 -18.16
C ALA A 305 -18.48 -26.53 -19.34
N GLY A 306 -17.48 -27.37 -19.25
CA GLY A 306 -16.44 -27.53 -20.24
C GLY A 306 -15.01 -27.33 -19.68
N ALA A 307 -14.05 -27.19 -20.56
CA ALA A 307 -12.68 -26.89 -20.19
C ALA A 307 -12.56 -25.44 -19.71
N PHE A 308 -11.84 -25.25 -18.60
CA PHE A 308 -11.54 -23.91 -18.06
C PHE A 308 -10.04 -23.72 -17.83
N ASN A 309 -9.63 -22.45 -17.87
CA ASN A 309 -8.25 -22.05 -17.67
C ASN A 309 -8.21 -20.74 -16.90
N ILE A 310 -7.64 -20.74 -15.69
CA ILE A 310 -7.52 -19.57 -14.82
C ILE A 310 -6.05 -19.16 -14.76
N THR A 311 -5.73 -18.03 -15.35
CA THR A 311 -4.35 -17.52 -15.52
C THR A 311 -4.03 -16.32 -14.62
N ASP A 312 -5.02 -15.80 -13.91
CA ASP A 312 -4.95 -14.55 -13.17
C ASP A 312 -5.02 -14.74 -11.64
N LEU A 313 -4.55 -15.89 -11.16
CA LEU A 313 -4.52 -16.17 -9.73
C LEU A 313 -3.55 -15.24 -8.99
N GLN A 314 -4.02 -14.62 -7.92
CA GLN A 314 -3.19 -13.90 -6.97
C GLN A 314 -2.86 -14.83 -5.79
N THR A 315 -1.57 -15.11 -5.61
CA THR A 315 -1.11 -15.98 -4.53
C THR A 315 -0.46 -15.16 -3.43
N PRO A 316 -0.89 -15.27 -2.17
CA PRO A 316 -0.18 -14.70 -1.04
C PRO A 316 1.10 -15.51 -0.76
N GLY A 317 2.25 -14.82 -0.69
CA GLY A 317 3.52 -15.44 -0.31
C GLY A 317 4.38 -15.95 -1.47
N THR A 318 5.51 -16.55 -1.12
CA THR A 318 6.60 -16.89 -2.05
C THR A 318 6.54 -18.32 -2.60
N GLY A 319 5.56 -19.12 -2.19
CA GLY A 319 5.43 -20.49 -2.71
C GLY A 319 4.55 -21.37 -1.84
N GLY A 320 4.36 -22.61 -2.25
CA GLY A 320 3.62 -23.64 -1.53
C GLY A 320 2.72 -24.51 -2.39
N THR A 321 1.71 -25.11 -1.79
CA THR A 321 0.70 -25.91 -2.46
C THR A 321 -0.62 -25.18 -2.44
N LEU A 322 -1.24 -25.09 -3.61
CA LEU A 322 -2.60 -24.62 -3.78
C LEU A 322 -3.51 -25.85 -3.83
N ASN A 323 -4.53 -25.88 -2.99
CA ASN A 323 -5.59 -26.88 -3.08
C ASN A 323 -6.72 -26.33 -3.94
N VAL A 324 -7.00 -26.98 -5.05
CA VAL A 324 -8.03 -26.58 -6.00
C VAL A 324 -9.21 -27.54 -5.91
N ASP A 325 -10.38 -27.01 -5.55
CA ASP A 325 -11.64 -27.75 -5.53
C ASP A 325 -12.51 -27.33 -6.71
N ILE A 326 -12.99 -28.29 -7.46
CA ILE A 326 -14.04 -28.12 -8.49
C ILE A 326 -15.35 -28.60 -7.86
N ILE A 327 -16.20 -27.66 -7.52
CA ILE A 327 -17.49 -27.91 -6.88
C ILE A 327 -18.56 -27.81 -7.96
N GLU A 328 -19.07 -28.95 -8.41
CA GLU A 328 -20.10 -29.04 -9.44
C GLU A 328 -21.47 -28.58 -8.94
N ALA A 329 -22.40 -28.26 -9.86
CA ALA A 329 -23.74 -27.80 -9.51
C ALA A 329 -24.57 -28.83 -8.72
N ASN A 330 -24.24 -30.13 -8.81
CA ASN A 330 -24.85 -31.21 -8.04
C ASN A 330 -24.17 -31.42 -6.66
N GLY A 331 -23.18 -30.62 -6.30
CA GLY A 331 -22.41 -30.73 -5.05
C GLY A 331 -21.25 -31.75 -5.08
N GLU A 332 -20.98 -32.40 -6.22
CA GLU A 332 -19.79 -33.24 -6.39
C GLU A 332 -18.53 -32.37 -6.29
N ILE A 333 -17.58 -32.76 -5.44
CA ILE A 333 -16.32 -32.04 -5.26
C ILE A 333 -15.18 -32.90 -5.79
N ARG A 334 -14.40 -32.36 -6.70
CA ARG A 334 -13.14 -32.93 -7.18
C ARG A 334 -11.99 -31.99 -6.79
N SER A 335 -11.00 -32.52 -6.09
CA SER A 335 -9.88 -31.73 -5.59
C SER A 335 -8.55 -32.21 -6.16
N PHE A 336 -7.64 -31.26 -6.40
CA PHE A 336 -6.25 -31.58 -6.75
C PHE A 336 -5.32 -30.52 -6.17
N ASP A 337 -4.06 -30.92 -5.98
CA ASP A 337 -3.02 -30.07 -5.44
C ASP A 337 -2.13 -29.54 -6.55
N LEU A 338 -1.87 -28.22 -6.55
CA LEU A 338 -1.02 -27.55 -7.50
C LEU A 338 0.15 -26.88 -6.74
N PRO A 339 1.36 -27.47 -6.76
CA PRO A 339 2.51 -26.84 -6.15
C PRO A 339 2.98 -25.65 -6.98
N TYR A 340 3.35 -24.55 -6.30
CA TYR A 340 3.93 -23.39 -6.94
C TYR A 340 5.03 -22.76 -6.10
N ASN A 341 5.99 -22.10 -6.75
CA ASN A 341 6.98 -21.24 -6.12
C ASN A 341 7.00 -19.90 -6.84
N ASN A 342 6.81 -18.82 -6.07
CA ASN A 342 6.96 -17.46 -6.59
C ASN A 342 8.44 -17.08 -6.49
N PHE A 343 9.15 -17.26 -7.59
CA PHE A 343 10.57 -16.98 -7.71
C PHE A 343 10.76 -15.65 -8.45
N ILE A 344 11.63 -14.77 -7.94
CA ILE A 344 11.77 -13.39 -8.47
C ILE A 344 12.09 -13.40 -9.98
N GLN A 345 12.78 -14.43 -10.46
CA GLN A 345 13.17 -14.61 -11.86
C GLN A 345 12.11 -15.28 -12.73
N SER A 346 11.01 -15.77 -12.15
CA SER A 346 9.96 -16.40 -12.95
C SER A 346 8.97 -15.36 -13.45
N ILE A 347 8.65 -15.43 -14.72
CA ILE A 347 7.65 -14.60 -15.39
C ILE A 347 6.50 -15.50 -15.80
N ARG A 348 5.25 -15.01 -15.69
CA ARG A 348 4.07 -15.76 -16.13
C ARG A 348 4.19 -16.12 -17.62
N ALA A 349 3.57 -17.25 -17.98
CA ALA A 349 3.47 -17.67 -19.38
C ALA A 349 3.00 -16.53 -20.28
N GLN A 350 3.70 -16.33 -21.40
CA GLN A 350 3.41 -15.31 -22.41
C GLN A 350 3.56 -13.85 -21.95
N GLN A 351 4.03 -13.58 -20.72
CA GLN A 351 4.40 -12.25 -20.29
C GLN A 351 5.88 -11.96 -20.63
N TYR A 352 6.17 -10.68 -20.82
CA TYR A 352 7.54 -10.24 -21.10
C TYR A 352 7.87 -8.95 -20.34
N ARG A 353 9.16 -8.78 -20.09
CA ARG A 353 9.77 -7.56 -19.58
C ARG A 353 10.91 -7.16 -20.49
N TYR A 354 11.11 -5.88 -20.66
CA TYR A 354 12.24 -5.40 -21.45
C TYR A 354 12.75 -4.06 -20.92
N GLN A 355 14.00 -3.81 -21.23
CA GLN A 355 14.66 -2.54 -21.02
C GLN A 355 15.64 -2.31 -22.14
N ILE A 356 15.68 -1.08 -22.65
CA ILE A 356 16.66 -0.61 -23.60
C ILE A 356 17.14 0.76 -23.10
N ALA A 357 18.45 0.91 -22.93
CA ALA A 357 19.07 2.18 -22.52
C ALA A 357 20.28 2.45 -23.42
N ALA A 358 20.48 3.69 -23.79
CA ALA A 358 21.64 4.15 -24.56
C ALA A 358 22.10 5.51 -24.04
N GLY A 359 23.41 5.71 -23.97
CA GLY A 359 23.97 6.95 -23.48
C GLY A 359 25.47 6.86 -23.23
N THR A 360 25.97 7.78 -22.43
CA THR A 360 27.34 7.80 -21.95
C THR A 360 27.39 7.50 -20.46
N ILE A 361 28.46 6.86 -20.02
CA ILE A 361 28.65 6.56 -18.59
C ILE A 361 28.79 7.85 -17.77
N ARG A 362 28.26 7.81 -16.58
CA ARG A 362 28.35 8.91 -15.62
C ARG A 362 28.83 8.40 -14.28
N GLN A 363 29.71 9.13 -13.62
CA GLN A 363 30.17 8.85 -12.27
C GLN A 363 30.40 10.14 -11.51
N ASN A 364 29.91 10.25 -10.29
CA ASN A 364 30.08 11.40 -9.41
C ASN A 364 29.84 12.76 -10.10
N SER A 365 28.71 12.94 -10.79
CA SER A 365 28.35 14.14 -11.56
C SER A 365 29.17 14.40 -12.82
N LYS A 366 30.18 13.62 -13.13
CA LYS A 366 30.96 13.71 -14.37
C LYS A 366 30.50 12.67 -15.39
N SER A 367 30.37 13.08 -16.65
CA SER A 367 30.18 12.17 -17.77
C SER A 367 31.54 11.85 -18.39
N TYR A 368 31.75 10.61 -18.76
CA TYR A 368 32.92 10.14 -19.48
C TYR A 368 32.55 9.85 -20.93
N ASP A 369 33.49 9.96 -21.84
CA ASP A 369 33.28 9.69 -23.25
C ASP A 369 33.34 8.15 -23.52
N GLU A 370 32.52 7.42 -22.80
CA GLU A 370 32.30 5.99 -22.96
C GLU A 370 30.84 5.79 -23.33
N LYS A 371 30.57 5.47 -24.58
CA LYS A 371 29.24 5.23 -25.10
C LYS A 371 28.82 3.80 -24.79
N LEU A 372 27.56 3.62 -24.41
CA LEU A 372 27.04 2.29 -24.14
C LEU A 372 25.59 2.13 -24.62
N ILE A 373 25.27 0.89 -24.91
CA ILE A 373 23.91 0.37 -25.09
C ILE A 373 23.75 -0.80 -24.14
N ASN A 374 22.67 -0.72 -23.33
CA ASN A 374 22.27 -1.81 -22.44
C ASN A 374 20.85 -2.24 -22.81
N ALA A 375 20.67 -3.47 -23.22
CA ALA A 375 19.36 -4.05 -23.54
C ALA A 375 19.15 -5.34 -22.77
N SER A 376 17.95 -5.55 -22.27
CA SER A 376 17.56 -6.80 -21.61
C SER A 376 16.12 -7.17 -21.97
N PHE A 377 15.87 -8.46 -22.01
CA PHE A 377 14.57 -9.04 -22.35
C PHE A 377 14.36 -10.34 -21.58
N ASP A 378 13.23 -10.43 -20.91
CA ASP A 378 12.80 -11.60 -20.18
C ASP A 378 11.43 -12.05 -20.71
N TYR A 379 11.23 -13.36 -20.84
CA TYR A 379 10.01 -13.94 -21.38
C TYR A 379 9.62 -15.23 -20.66
N GLY A 380 8.36 -15.32 -20.26
CA GLY A 380 7.76 -16.55 -19.74
C GLY A 380 7.32 -17.46 -20.88
N LEU A 381 8.07 -18.52 -21.14
CA LEU A 381 7.74 -19.49 -22.19
C LEU A 381 6.47 -20.28 -21.86
N ASN A 382 6.37 -20.72 -20.62
CA ASN A 382 5.23 -21.45 -20.07
C ASN A 382 5.26 -21.36 -18.53
N ASP A 383 4.36 -22.05 -17.85
CA ASP A 383 4.27 -22.04 -16.37
C ASP A 383 5.47 -22.72 -15.68
N PHE A 384 6.27 -23.47 -16.43
CA PHE A 384 7.43 -24.18 -15.92
C PHE A 384 8.74 -23.42 -16.15
N MET A 385 8.86 -22.68 -17.27
CA MET A 385 10.13 -22.13 -17.74
C MET A 385 10.02 -20.66 -18.18
N SER A 386 10.92 -19.84 -17.67
CA SER A 386 11.19 -18.47 -18.13
C SER A 386 12.62 -18.36 -18.65
N VAL A 387 12.82 -17.53 -19.65
CA VAL A 387 14.14 -17.24 -20.23
C VAL A 387 14.45 -15.75 -20.11
N SER A 388 15.73 -15.44 -19.97
CA SER A 388 16.24 -14.08 -19.89
C SER A 388 17.47 -13.90 -20.75
N SER A 389 17.60 -12.71 -21.32
CA SER A 389 18.79 -12.32 -22.08
C SER A 389 19.14 -10.87 -21.79
N SER A 390 20.43 -10.55 -21.78
CA SER A 390 20.90 -9.18 -21.69
C SER A 390 22.19 -8.99 -22.45
N ALA A 391 22.36 -7.81 -23.02
CA ALA A 391 23.59 -7.38 -23.66
C ALA A 391 23.90 -5.95 -23.18
N LEU A 392 25.10 -5.77 -22.67
CA LEU A 392 25.72 -4.47 -22.41
C LEU A 392 26.92 -4.35 -23.32
N VAL A 393 26.90 -3.38 -24.18
CA VAL A 393 27.98 -3.12 -25.13
C VAL A 393 28.41 -1.67 -25.01
N SER A 394 29.70 -1.44 -24.75
CA SER A 394 30.32 -0.14 -24.76
C SER A 394 31.61 -0.12 -25.52
N ASP A 395 32.28 1.02 -25.64
CA ASP A 395 33.53 1.17 -26.40
C ASP A 395 34.63 0.20 -25.89
N HIS A 396 34.67 -0.05 -24.56
CA HIS A 396 35.72 -0.85 -23.92
C HIS A 396 35.21 -2.02 -23.07
N TYR A 397 33.89 -2.30 -23.12
CA TYR A 397 33.30 -3.38 -22.31
C TYR A 397 32.14 -4.02 -23.04
N GLN A 398 32.09 -5.35 -22.97
CA GLN A 398 30.98 -6.14 -23.49
C GLN A 398 30.59 -7.19 -22.46
N SER A 399 29.31 -7.33 -22.23
CA SER A 399 28.74 -8.36 -21.36
C SER A 399 27.50 -8.95 -22.00
N TYR A 400 27.45 -10.28 -22.09
CA TYR A 400 26.32 -11.04 -22.64
C TYR A 400 25.84 -12.03 -21.60
N ILE A 401 24.56 -11.90 -21.20
CA ILE A 401 23.95 -12.75 -20.20
C ILE A 401 22.84 -13.56 -20.83
N LEU A 402 22.83 -14.85 -20.52
CA LEU A 402 21.74 -15.78 -20.82
C LEU A 402 21.33 -16.46 -19.52
N GLY A 403 20.03 -16.50 -19.26
CA GLY A 403 19.48 -17.09 -18.05
C GLY A 403 18.23 -17.91 -18.34
N THR A 404 17.98 -18.88 -17.48
CA THR A 404 16.74 -19.63 -17.45
C THR A 404 16.29 -19.82 -16.01
N ALA A 405 14.98 -19.72 -15.78
CA ALA A 405 14.37 -20.04 -14.51
C ALA A 405 13.33 -21.13 -14.69
N LEU A 406 13.40 -22.15 -13.84
CA LEU A 406 12.54 -23.32 -13.85
C LEU A 406 11.73 -23.38 -12.56
N ASN A 407 10.43 -23.52 -12.67
CA ASN A 407 9.53 -23.77 -11.54
C ASN A 407 9.22 -25.26 -11.48
N THR A 408 9.69 -25.90 -10.40
CA THR A 408 9.52 -27.34 -10.22
C THR A 408 8.76 -27.65 -8.94
N LYS A 409 8.29 -28.90 -8.80
CA LYS A 409 7.69 -29.37 -7.54
C LYS A 409 8.69 -29.36 -6.37
N LEU A 410 9.98 -29.38 -6.66
CA LEU A 410 11.08 -29.32 -5.69
C LEU A 410 11.63 -27.89 -5.48
N GLY A 411 10.92 -26.86 -5.94
CA GLY A 411 11.34 -25.46 -5.81
C GLY A 411 11.68 -24.80 -7.14
N GLY A 412 12.05 -23.54 -7.04
CA GLY A 412 12.50 -22.71 -8.16
C GLY A 412 14.02 -22.81 -8.33
N ILE A 413 14.47 -23.04 -9.55
CA ILE A 413 15.89 -23.11 -9.93
C ILE A 413 16.12 -22.06 -11.01
N ALA A 414 17.14 -21.20 -10.86
CA ALA A 414 17.60 -20.34 -11.94
C ALA A 414 19.09 -20.52 -12.19
N LEU A 415 19.43 -20.60 -13.45
CA LEU A 415 20.80 -20.68 -13.94
C LEU A 415 21.04 -19.49 -14.85
N GLU A 416 22.14 -18.78 -14.62
CA GLU A 416 22.53 -17.60 -15.38
C GLU A 416 24.01 -17.71 -15.76
N SER A 417 24.33 -17.52 -17.02
CA SER A 417 25.67 -17.44 -17.54
C SER A 417 25.94 -16.04 -18.07
N ASN A 418 27.03 -15.42 -17.64
CA ASN A 418 27.47 -14.11 -18.09
C ASN A 418 28.87 -14.27 -18.72
N TYR A 419 29.04 -13.82 -19.96
CA TYR A 419 30.32 -13.71 -20.64
C TYR A 419 30.71 -12.23 -20.72
N VAL A 420 31.92 -11.92 -20.29
CA VAL A 420 32.44 -10.55 -20.20
C VAL A 420 33.74 -10.44 -21.00
N LYS A 421 33.84 -9.38 -21.79
CA LYS A 421 35.06 -8.90 -22.38
C LYS A 421 35.30 -7.46 -21.95
N ALA A 422 36.42 -7.18 -21.30
CA ALA A 422 36.76 -5.87 -20.76
C ALA A 422 38.17 -5.44 -21.19
N ASP A 423 38.30 -4.19 -21.56
CA ASP A 423 39.57 -3.50 -21.76
C ASP A 423 39.77 -2.47 -20.65
N ILE A 424 40.56 -2.84 -19.64
CA ILE A 424 40.69 -2.06 -18.39
C ILE A 424 41.84 -1.10 -18.38
N ASN A 425 42.81 -1.24 -19.32
CA ASN A 425 44.02 -0.44 -19.35
C ASN A 425 44.14 0.33 -20.67
N GLN A 426 44.79 1.51 -20.63
CA GLN A 426 45.13 2.24 -21.82
C GLN A 426 46.10 1.48 -22.75
N SER A 427 46.63 0.33 -22.31
CA SER A 427 47.50 -0.58 -23.05
C SER A 427 46.78 -1.67 -23.87
N ASN A 428 45.47 -1.60 -24.01
CA ASN A 428 44.60 -2.48 -24.77
C ASN A 428 44.73 -3.99 -24.40
N GLN A 429 44.82 -4.30 -23.10
CA GLN A 429 44.72 -5.69 -22.65
C GLN A 429 43.26 -6.13 -22.64
N ASN A 430 42.88 -6.94 -23.59
CA ASN A 430 41.57 -7.58 -23.63
C ASN A 430 41.48 -8.70 -22.59
N LEU A 431 40.70 -8.52 -21.55
CA LEU A 431 40.43 -9.54 -20.55
C LEU A 431 39.08 -10.21 -20.84
N ASN A 432 39.07 -11.53 -20.83
CA ASN A 432 37.85 -12.31 -21.04
C ASN A 432 37.56 -13.17 -19.82
N SER A 433 36.35 -13.20 -19.40
CA SER A 433 35.90 -14.05 -18.29
C SER A 433 34.43 -14.46 -18.44
N SER A 434 34.08 -15.49 -17.72
CA SER A 434 32.70 -15.92 -17.58
C SER A 434 32.30 -16.02 -16.13
N LEU A 435 31.03 -15.93 -15.89
CA LEU A 435 30.41 -16.03 -14.57
C LEU A 435 29.22 -16.97 -14.69
N LEU A 436 29.12 -17.95 -13.78
CA LEU A 436 27.97 -18.83 -13.68
C LEU A 436 27.30 -18.63 -12.33
N THR A 437 26.01 -18.33 -12.34
CA THR A 437 25.21 -18.16 -11.11
C THR A 437 24.09 -19.17 -11.08
N LEU A 438 24.03 -19.95 -9.99
CA LEU A 438 22.93 -20.85 -9.66
C LEU A 438 22.16 -20.26 -8.50
N ARG A 439 20.85 -20.15 -8.65
CA ARG A 439 19.93 -19.76 -7.56
C ARG A 439 18.90 -20.86 -7.39
N TYR A 440 18.63 -21.21 -6.14
CA TYR A 440 17.62 -22.18 -5.77
C TYR A 440 16.80 -21.67 -4.60
N ASN A 441 15.49 -21.84 -4.68
CA ASN A 441 14.58 -21.46 -3.62
C ASN A 441 13.51 -22.54 -3.43
N LEU A 442 13.37 -23.04 -2.23
CA LEU A 442 12.38 -24.03 -1.83
C LEU A 442 11.56 -23.50 -0.66
N ALA A 443 10.25 -23.51 -0.82
CA ALA A 443 9.31 -23.22 0.26
C ALA A 443 8.43 -24.47 0.51
N LEU A 444 8.63 -25.13 1.65
CA LEU A 444 7.83 -26.28 2.09
C LEU A 444 6.76 -25.79 3.06
N ASN A 445 5.58 -25.44 2.57
CA ASN A 445 4.52 -24.86 3.38
C ASN A 445 4.02 -25.78 4.48
N GLY A 446 3.89 -27.09 4.23
CA GLY A 446 3.50 -28.08 5.23
C GLY A 446 4.49 -28.15 6.39
N ALA A 447 5.77 -28.10 6.11
CA ALA A 447 6.85 -28.07 7.09
C ALA A 447 7.20 -26.64 7.56
N LYS A 448 6.65 -25.59 6.93
CA LYS A 448 6.98 -24.18 7.19
C LYS A 448 8.49 -23.88 7.11
N THR A 449 9.14 -24.50 6.12
CA THR A 449 10.59 -24.43 5.90
C THR A 449 10.86 -23.67 4.61
N ASN A 450 11.76 -22.70 4.65
CA ASN A 450 12.26 -21.99 3.47
C ASN A 450 13.77 -22.21 3.37
N ILE A 451 14.22 -22.57 2.17
CA ILE A 451 15.64 -22.75 1.84
C ILE A 451 15.94 -21.89 0.64
N SER A 452 16.98 -21.07 0.75
CA SER A 452 17.50 -20.26 -0.36
C SER A 452 18.99 -20.52 -0.54
N LEU A 453 19.41 -20.74 -1.77
CA LEU A 453 20.81 -20.88 -2.15
C LEU A 453 21.12 -19.95 -3.31
N ASN A 454 22.23 -19.25 -3.21
CA ASN A 454 22.82 -18.47 -4.30
C ASN A 454 24.30 -18.84 -4.40
N SER A 455 24.72 -19.38 -5.52
CA SER A 455 26.09 -19.79 -5.77
C SER A 455 26.58 -19.16 -7.08
N THR A 456 27.69 -18.44 -7.00
CA THR A 456 28.32 -17.80 -8.14
C THR A 456 29.75 -18.30 -8.28
N VAL A 457 30.12 -18.70 -9.47
CA VAL A 457 31.47 -19.18 -9.82
C VAL A 457 32.02 -18.31 -10.94
N TYR A 458 33.23 -17.82 -10.74
CA TYR A 458 33.96 -17.02 -11.74
C TYR A 458 34.92 -17.91 -12.49
N GLY A 459 34.91 -17.81 -13.83
CA GLY A 459 35.69 -18.70 -14.69
C GLY A 459 37.21 -18.52 -14.56
N ASN A 460 37.66 -17.29 -14.31
CA ASN A 460 39.05 -16.95 -14.06
C ASN A 460 39.16 -15.66 -13.22
N ASP A 461 40.36 -15.20 -12.94
CA ASP A 461 40.72 -13.99 -12.20
C ASP A 461 40.58 -12.68 -13.03
N GLN A 462 40.21 -12.79 -14.29
CA GLN A 462 40.08 -11.66 -15.21
C GLN A 462 38.63 -11.13 -15.30
N TYR A 463 37.76 -11.58 -14.42
CA TYR A 463 36.39 -11.05 -14.35
C TYR A 463 36.40 -9.65 -13.73
N TYR A 464 35.85 -8.70 -14.46
CA TYR A 464 35.55 -7.34 -14.00
C TYR A 464 34.08 -7.04 -14.25
N SER A 465 33.41 -6.52 -13.26
CA SER A 465 32.10 -5.88 -13.46
C SER A 465 32.28 -4.60 -14.30
N PHE A 466 31.17 -4.10 -14.87
CA PHE A 466 31.24 -2.88 -15.68
C PHE A 466 31.82 -1.70 -14.88
N ASP A 467 31.31 -1.49 -13.64
CA ASP A 467 31.78 -0.40 -12.79
C ASP A 467 33.28 -0.54 -12.45
N GLU A 468 33.74 -1.75 -12.12
CA GLU A 468 35.17 -1.98 -11.85
C GLU A 468 36.03 -1.74 -13.07
N ALA A 469 35.58 -2.17 -14.27
CA ALA A 469 36.31 -1.92 -15.50
C ALA A 469 36.43 -0.42 -15.79
N MET A 470 35.34 0.32 -15.65
CA MET A 470 35.32 1.78 -15.87
C MET A 470 36.10 2.55 -14.81
N GLN A 471 36.02 2.14 -13.53
CA GLN A 471 36.85 2.73 -12.48
C GLN A 471 38.35 2.57 -12.76
N ASN A 472 38.78 1.38 -13.16
CA ASN A 472 40.17 1.13 -13.51
C ASN A 472 40.62 1.95 -14.72
N ARG A 473 39.73 2.12 -15.72
CA ARG A 473 40.08 2.82 -16.95
C ARG A 473 40.15 4.35 -16.79
N TYR A 474 39.18 4.95 -16.08
CA TYR A 474 39.00 6.39 -16.10
C TYR A 474 39.38 7.11 -14.79
N ILE A 475 39.43 6.38 -13.67
CA ILE A 475 39.55 7.03 -12.35
C ILE A 475 40.91 6.77 -11.72
N GLN A 476 41.52 5.64 -11.94
CA GLN A 476 42.80 5.29 -11.32
C GLN A 476 44.04 5.76 -12.15
N ASN A 477 44.36 7.01 -12.04
CA ASN A 477 45.73 7.44 -12.28
C ASN A 477 46.58 7.25 -10.99
N ASN A 478 46.97 6.05 -10.57
CA ASN A 478 47.97 5.80 -9.50
C ASN A 478 47.51 5.25 -8.12
N SER A 479 46.39 4.59 -7.98
CA SER A 479 46.13 3.94 -6.69
C SER A 479 46.02 2.43 -6.81
N SER A 480 47.01 1.74 -6.37
CA SER A 480 47.09 0.27 -6.18
C SER A 480 46.06 -0.32 -5.20
N ALA A 481 45.09 0.46 -4.75
CA ALA A 481 44.24 0.14 -3.64
C ALA A 481 43.14 -0.91 -3.93
N LEU A 482 42.70 -1.07 -5.19
CA LEU A 482 41.69 -2.06 -5.53
C LEU A 482 42.23 -3.48 -5.76
N VAL A 483 43.54 -3.63 -5.91
CA VAL A 483 44.18 -4.95 -6.06
C VAL A 483 44.29 -5.71 -4.72
N LEU A 484 44.13 -5.00 -3.59
CA LEU A 484 44.35 -5.56 -2.25
C LEU A 484 43.28 -6.57 -1.81
N ASN A 485 42.10 -6.57 -2.40
CA ASN A 485 40.99 -7.42 -1.92
C ASN A 485 40.85 -8.77 -2.64
N GLY A 486 41.77 -9.12 -3.55
CA GLY A 486 41.73 -10.39 -4.31
C GLY A 486 40.56 -10.48 -5.30
N ARG A 487 40.78 -11.19 -6.40
CA ARG A 487 39.71 -11.44 -7.37
C ARG A 487 38.81 -12.58 -6.91
N PRO A 488 37.47 -12.42 -6.90
CA PRO A 488 36.58 -13.47 -6.45
C PRO A 488 36.67 -14.70 -7.36
N LYS A 489 36.74 -15.88 -6.74
CA LYS A 489 36.71 -17.18 -7.38
C LYS A 489 35.34 -17.83 -7.25
N SER A 490 34.74 -17.74 -6.09
CA SER A 490 33.37 -18.18 -5.86
C SER A 490 32.73 -17.47 -4.68
N SER A 491 31.43 -17.28 -4.77
CA SER A 491 30.58 -16.75 -3.71
C SER A 491 29.40 -17.68 -3.50
N ASN A 492 29.23 -18.19 -2.28
CA ASN A 492 28.13 -19.08 -1.92
C ASN A 492 27.37 -18.49 -0.77
N TYR A 493 26.07 -18.52 -0.86
CA TYR A 493 25.16 -18.09 0.20
C TYR A 493 24.03 -19.10 0.35
N ILE A 494 23.80 -19.55 1.57
CA ILE A 494 22.72 -20.47 1.94
C ILE A 494 21.96 -19.87 3.10
N GLN A 495 20.65 -19.83 2.99
CA GLN A 495 19.74 -19.43 4.07
C GLN A 495 18.71 -20.54 4.30
N LEU A 496 18.53 -20.90 5.54
CA LEU A 496 17.49 -21.78 6.04
C LEU A 496 16.63 -21.03 7.04
N SER A 497 15.32 -21.09 6.89
CA SER A 497 14.37 -20.58 7.87
C SER A 497 13.31 -21.63 8.15
N GLN A 498 13.14 -21.99 9.42
CA GLN A 498 12.19 -22.99 9.90
C GLN A 498 11.28 -22.37 10.93
N ASN A 499 10.00 -22.28 10.63
CA ASN A 499 8.99 -21.93 11.62
C ASN A 499 8.52 -23.20 12.34
N LEU A 500 8.74 -23.26 13.66
CA LEU A 500 8.42 -24.41 14.49
C LEU A 500 6.96 -24.42 14.97
N GLY A 501 6.17 -23.41 14.58
CA GLY A 501 4.79 -23.20 14.99
C GLY A 501 4.62 -22.10 16.04
N HIS A 502 3.37 -21.71 16.26
CA HIS A 502 3.03 -20.51 17.04
C HIS A 502 3.60 -20.50 18.48
N GLN A 503 3.82 -21.68 19.10
CA GLN A 503 4.34 -21.79 20.46
C GLN A 503 5.86 -21.99 20.54
N PHE A 504 6.46 -22.45 19.44
CA PHE A 504 7.86 -22.88 19.42
C PHE A 504 8.78 -21.93 18.65
N GLY A 505 8.23 -20.83 18.10
CA GLY A 505 9.01 -19.81 17.44
C GLY A 505 9.62 -20.23 16.10
N ALA A 506 10.77 -19.66 15.77
CA ALA A 506 11.47 -19.90 14.51
C ALA A 506 12.98 -20.03 14.69
N VAL A 507 13.59 -20.89 13.89
CA VAL A 507 15.04 -21.04 13.75
C VAL A 507 15.44 -20.51 12.38
N SER A 508 16.52 -19.73 12.31
CA SER A 508 17.16 -19.34 11.07
C SER A 508 18.65 -19.67 11.09
N ALA A 509 19.18 -20.09 9.94
CA ALA A 509 20.59 -20.31 9.73
C ALA A 509 21.03 -19.69 8.42
N ASN A 510 22.11 -18.92 8.47
CA ASN A 510 22.72 -18.26 7.32
C ASN A 510 24.16 -18.72 7.21
N PHE A 511 24.58 -19.02 5.99
CA PHE A 511 25.97 -19.36 5.67
C PHE A 511 26.39 -18.57 4.44
N SER A 512 27.53 -17.90 4.50
CA SER A 512 28.18 -17.32 3.33
C SER A 512 29.67 -17.68 3.28
N GLN A 513 30.17 -17.88 2.08
CA GLN A 513 31.55 -18.18 1.81
C GLN A 513 32.01 -17.46 0.54
N TYR A 514 33.13 -16.74 0.66
CA TYR A 514 33.83 -16.11 -0.46
C TYR A 514 35.22 -16.70 -0.60
N LYS A 515 35.57 -17.15 -1.77
CA LYS A 515 36.91 -17.59 -2.15
C LYS A 515 37.47 -16.65 -3.18
N PHE A 516 38.79 -16.45 -3.16
CA PHE A 516 39.50 -15.55 -4.06
C PHE A 516 40.55 -16.30 -4.86
N TRP A 517 40.82 -15.79 -6.07
CA TRP A 517 41.94 -16.25 -6.87
C TRP A 517 43.25 -15.76 -6.24
N HIS A 518 44.30 -16.55 -6.38
CA HIS A 518 45.67 -16.21 -5.89
C HIS A 518 45.78 -15.88 -4.40
N GLN A 519 44.74 -16.20 -3.63
CA GLN A 519 44.74 -16.04 -2.19
C GLN A 519 44.35 -17.37 -1.53
N ILE A 520 45.07 -17.73 -0.49
CA ILE A 520 44.74 -18.93 0.32
C ILE A 520 43.54 -18.63 1.21
N ASN A 521 43.24 -17.34 1.38
CA ASN A 521 42.29 -16.82 2.34
C ASN A 521 40.86 -17.01 1.86
N THR A 522 40.01 -17.47 2.76
CA THR A 522 38.59 -17.66 2.55
C THR A 522 37.84 -16.83 3.59
N GLN A 523 36.90 -16.02 3.14
CA GLN A 523 35.97 -15.36 4.05
C GLN A 523 34.79 -16.30 4.30
N LYS A 524 34.41 -16.53 5.55
CA LYS A 524 33.28 -17.33 5.94
C LYS A 524 32.47 -16.61 7.00
N PHE A 525 31.19 -16.76 6.90
CA PHE A 525 30.23 -16.26 7.86
C PHE A 525 29.15 -17.32 8.08
N TYR A 526 28.91 -17.68 9.32
CA TYR A 526 27.73 -18.47 9.69
C TYR A 526 27.03 -17.84 10.88
N GLN A 527 25.72 -17.87 10.81
CA GLN A 527 24.86 -17.42 11.87
C GLN A 527 23.72 -18.41 12.05
N ILE A 528 23.48 -18.79 13.28
CA ILE A 528 22.32 -19.58 13.67
C ILE A 528 21.60 -18.80 14.76
N SER A 529 20.29 -18.64 14.61
CA SER A 529 19.50 -17.92 15.58
C SER A 529 18.13 -18.55 15.79
N TYR A 530 17.61 -18.36 16.97
CA TYR A 530 16.30 -18.77 17.40
C TYR A 530 15.53 -17.55 17.92
N SER A 531 14.29 -17.41 17.50
CA SER A 531 13.39 -16.35 17.95
C SER A 531 12.06 -16.91 18.39
N ASN A 532 11.50 -16.38 19.47
CA ASN A 532 10.16 -16.71 19.92
C ASN A 532 9.56 -15.55 20.71
N SER A 533 8.25 -15.62 20.97
CA SER A 533 7.52 -14.69 21.82
C SER A 533 6.58 -15.46 22.74
N TYR A 534 6.71 -15.23 24.04
CA TYR A 534 5.88 -15.85 25.06
C TYR A 534 5.25 -14.78 25.95
N LYS A 535 3.92 -14.75 26.03
CA LYS A 535 3.16 -13.76 26.81
C LYS A 535 3.58 -12.30 26.53
N GLY A 536 3.89 -12.00 25.27
CA GLY A 536 4.31 -10.66 24.85
C GLY A 536 5.81 -10.38 25.02
N ILE A 537 6.54 -11.20 25.76
CA ILE A 537 8.00 -11.10 25.87
C ILE A 537 8.60 -11.76 24.63
N SER A 538 9.36 -11.02 23.84
CA SER A 538 10.08 -11.56 22.70
C SER A 538 11.55 -11.76 23.03
N TYR A 539 12.11 -12.88 22.59
CA TYR A 539 13.51 -13.18 22.78
C TYR A 539 14.15 -13.72 21.52
N TYR A 540 15.42 -13.38 21.36
CA TYR A 540 16.25 -13.73 20.21
C TYR A 540 17.61 -14.17 20.73
N VAL A 541 18.01 -15.40 20.41
CA VAL A 541 19.26 -15.99 20.86
C VAL A 541 19.99 -16.53 19.65
N GLY A 542 21.28 -16.35 19.58
CA GLY A 542 22.01 -16.86 18.43
C GLY A 542 23.51 -16.88 18.64
N MET A 543 24.14 -17.44 17.63
CA MET A 543 25.60 -17.51 17.48
C MET A 543 25.94 -17.01 16.07
N GLN A 544 27.00 -16.24 15.99
CA GLN A 544 27.61 -15.76 14.76
C GLN A 544 29.09 -16.11 14.78
N HIS A 545 29.61 -16.57 13.65
CA HIS A 545 31.04 -16.78 13.47
C HIS A 545 31.48 -16.13 12.18
N THR A 546 32.48 -15.27 12.26
CA THR A 546 33.13 -14.60 11.14
C THR A 546 34.57 -15.02 11.07
N GLN A 547 35.02 -15.45 9.90
CA GLN A 547 36.42 -15.75 9.60
C GLN A 547 36.82 -14.87 8.40
N ASN A 548 37.82 -14.01 8.60
CA ASN A 548 38.40 -13.21 7.55
C ASN A 548 39.94 -13.31 7.64
N ASP A 549 40.51 -14.23 6.88
CA ASP A 549 41.94 -14.51 6.92
C ASP A 549 42.79 -13.34 6.30
N GLN A 550 42.17 -12.35 5.64
CA GLN A 550 42.87 -11.29 4.92
C GLN A 550 43.56 -10.28 5.84
N TYR A 551 43.00 -10.05 7.02
CA TYR A 551 43.49 -8.99 7.93
C TYR A 551 44.20 -9.53 9.17
N LYS A 552 44.52 -10.84 9.26
CA LYS A 552 44.91 -11.50 10.52
C LYS A 552 43.96 -11.19 11.68
N LEU A 553 42.79 -10.70 11.38
CA LEU A 553 41.73 -10.58 12.37
C LEU A 553 41.26 -11.99 12.63
N ASP A 554 41.52 -12.41 13.84
CA ASP A 554 41.23 -13.73 14.36
C ASP A 554 39.80 -14.13 14.07
N LYS A 555 39.58 -15.43 14.01
CA LYS A 555 38.27 -16.03 14.02
C LYS A 555 37.48 -15.42 15.16
N ASP A 556 36.39 -14.76 14.85
CA ASP A 556 35.55 -14.13 15.84
C ASP A 556 34.24 -14.89 15.94
N THR A 557 33.98 -15.41 17.14
CA THR A 557 32.74 -16.09 17.48
C THR A 557 31.99 -15.26 18.50
N GLN A 558 30.75 -14.89 18.17
CA GLN A 558 29.88 -14.11 19.02
C GLN A 558 28.66 -14.95 19.40
N TYR A 559 28.33 -15.01 20.67
CA TYR A 559 27.04 -15.46 21.17
C TYR A 559 26.23 -14.25 21.62
N PHE A 560 24.95 -14.19 21.25
CA PHE A 560 24.11 -13.09 21.66
C PHE A 560 22.75 -13.54 22.15
N VAL A 561 22.25 -12.81 23.13
CA VAL A 561 20.89 -12.92 23.67
C VAL A 561 20.27 -11.55 23.71
N ASN A 562 19.03 -11.43 23.20
CA ASN A 562 18.25 -10.22 23.28
C ASN A 562 16.83 -10.54 23.77
N VAL A 563 16.38 -9.83 24.79
CA VAL A 563 15.05 -10.01 25.39
C VAL A 563 14.34 -8.66 25.41
N ASN A 564 13.14 -8.58 24.83
CA ASN A 564 12.29 -7.40 24.88
C ASN A 564 11.04 -7.70 25.72
N ILE A 565 10.83 -6.90 26.73
CA ILE A 565 9.73 -7.02 27.69
C ILE A 565 8.79 -5.82 27.51
N PRO A 566 7.55 -6.00 27.09
CA PRO A 566 6.61 -4.90 26.99
C PRO A 566 6.20 -4.40 28.38
N LEU A 567 6.35 -3.10 28.59
CA LEU A 567 5.97 -2.43 29.81
C LEU A 567 4.67 -1.63 29.56
N SER A 568 3.53 -2.17 29.99
CA SER A 568 2.25 -1.51 29.79
C SER A 568 1.94 -0.55 30.94
N PHE A 569 2.37 0.69 30.84
CA PHE A 569 1.98 1.76 31.76
C PHE A 569 0.82 2.58 31.18
N LYS A 570 -0.41 2.40 31.69
CA LYS A 570 -1.59 3.27 31.39
C LYS A 570 -1.66 3.72 29.92
N LYS A 571 -1.86 2.79 28.97
CA LYS A 571 -1.95 3.06 27.53
C LYS A 571 -0.66 3.59 26.85
N LYS A 572 0.50 3.53 27.47
CA LYS A 572 1.77 3.92 26.86
C LYS A 572 2.55 2.67 26.45
N ASN A 573 2.98 2.61 25.20
CA ASN A 573 3.77 1.52 24.64
C ASN A 573 5.25 1.76 24.94
N SER A 574 5.73 1.21 26.06
CA SER A 574 7.14 1.21 26.45
C SER A 574 7.66 -0.23 26.47
N ASN A 575 8.91 -0.42 26.13
CA ASN A 575 9.56 -1.72 26.15
C ASN A 575 10.89 -1.63 26.90
N LEU A 576 11.19 -2.65 27.67
CA LEU A 576 12.50 -2.88 28.27
C LEU A 576 13.28 -3.86 27.39
N ARG A 577 14.50 -3.50 27.02
CA ARG A 577 15.43 -4.35 26.29
C ARG A 577 16.56 -4.77 27.21
N LEU A 578 16.84 -6.05 27.21
CA LEU A 578 18.02 -6.64 27.81
C LEU A 578 18.78 -7.37 26.71
N SER A 579 20.07 -7.09 26.54
CA SER A 579 20.91 -7.84 25.62
C SER A 579 22.27 -8.15 26.22
N SER A 580 22.84 -9.26 25.82
CA SER A 580 24.18 -9.68 26.18
C SER A 580 24.87 -10.29 24.97
N GLU A 581 26.09 -9.88 24.75
CA GLU A 581 26.99 -10.37 23.70
C GLU A 581 28.26 -10.89 24.34
N VAL A 582 28.65 -12.11 23.98
CA VAL A 582 29.81 -12.78 24.53
C VAL A 582 30.73 -13.24 23.41
N TYR A 583 31.96 -12.86 23.50
CA TYR A 583 33.05 -13.19 22.57
C TYR A 583 34.07 -14.10 23.32
N PRO A 584 34.01 -15.42 23.14
CA PRO A 584 34.87 -16.32 23.86
C PRO A 584 36.36 -16.09 23.60
N ASP A 585 36.71 -15.66 22.40
CA ASP A 585 38.09 -15.47 21.96
C ASP A 585 38.62 -14.05 22.32
N ASN A 586 37.71 -13.11 22.71
CA ASN A 586 38.07 -11.77 23.10
C ASN A 586 37.14 -11.20 24.19
N ASN A 587 37.43 -11.47 25.43
CA ASN A 587 36.65 -11.03 26.58
C ASN A 587 36.49 -9.50 26.70
N ALA A 588 37.36 -8.71 26.08
CA ALA A 588 37.26 -7.24 26.07
C ALA A 588 36.04 -6.75 25.31
N LEU A 589 35.55 -7.52 24.33
CA LEU A 589 34.37 -7.22 23.54
C LEU A 589 33.04 -7.63 24.17
N ASN A 590 33.07 -8.38 25.30
CA ASN A 590 31.85 -8.81 25.97
C ASN A 590 31.02 -7.58 26.40
N THR A 591 29.75 -7.53 26.00
CA THR A 591 28.89 -6.39 26.26
C THR A 591 27.55 -6.82 26.85
N ASN A 592 27.14 -6.15 27.92
CA ASN A 592 25.79 -6.27 28.46
C ASN A 592 25.07 -4.94 28.32
N GLN A 593 23.83 -4.97 27.86
CA GLN A 593 23.06 -3.75 27.63
C GLN A 593 21.67 -3.84 28.26
N VAL A 594 21.25 -2.74 28.86
CA VAL A 594 19.87 -2.51 29.30
C VAL A 594 19.36 -1.24 28.68
N GLY A 595 18.13 -1.28 28.15
CA GLY A 595 17.56 -0.12 27.50
C GLY A 595 16.04 -0.05 27.66
N ILE A 596 15.52 1.16 27.64
CA ILE A 596 14.08 1.44 27.60
C ILE A 596 13.75 2.28 26.37
N PHE A 597 12.75 1.87 25.64
CA PHE A 597 12.31 2.57 24.44
C PHE A 597 10.80 2.53 24.28
N GLY A 598 10.26 3.49 23.56
CA GLY A 598 8.82 3.58 23.33
C GLY A 598 8.41 4.88 22.65
N ASN A 599 7.08 5.06 22.56
CA ASN A 599 6.49 6.25 21.99
C ASN A 599 5.50 6.89 22.99
N LEU A 600 5.46 8.22 23.00
CA LEU A 600 4.58 9.04 23.82
C LEU A 600 3.70 9.94 22.95
N GLY A 601 2.60 10.41 23.54
CA GLY A 601 1.60 11.24 22.90
C GLY A 601 0.43 10.43 22.34
N GLU A 602 -0.70 11.05 22.13
CA GLU A 602 -1.94 10.41 21.65
C GLU A 602 -1.73 9.74 20.29
N ASN A 603 -0.88 10.34 19.47
CA ASN A 603 -0.56 9.87 18.13
C ASN A 603 0.86 9.31 18.04
N GLN A 604 1.49 8.93 19.15
CA GLN A 604 2.82 8.37 19.21
C GLN A 604 3.90 9.26 18.54
N GLN A 605 3.69 10.59 18.60
CA GLN A 605 4.56 11.53 17.88
C GLN A 605 5.93 11.72 18.49
N PHE A 606 6.11 11.39 19.77
CA PHE A 606 7.37 11.52 20.48
C PHE A 606 7.97 10.14 20.75
N GLY A 607 9.08 9.81 20.08
CA GLY A 607 9.83 8.57 20.29
C GLY A 607 11.02 8.80 21.22
N TYR A 608 11.33 7.82 22.06
CA TYR A 608 12.50 7.82 22.92
C TYR A 608 13.14 6.44 22.98
N ASN A 609 14.47 6.44 23.16
CA ASN A 609 15.26 5.23 23.37
C ASN A 609 16.47 5.61 24.23
N PHE A 610 16.62 4.98 25.40
CA PHE A 610 17.74 5.13 26.30
C PHE A 610 18.37 3.78 26.51
N ASN A 611 19.68 3.68 26.34
CA ASN A 611 20.44 2.46 26.53
C ASN A 611 21.67 2.75 27.38
N TYR A 612 21.98 1.81 28.25
CA TYR A 612 23.26 1.72 28.94
C TYR A 612 23.90 0.39 28.61
N SER A 613 25.12 0.40 28.15
CA SER A 613 25.90 -0.80 27.89
C SER A 613 27.19 -0.77 28.71
N ASN A 614 27.52 -1.94 29.25
CA ASN A 614 28.75 -2.17 30.02
C ASN A 614 29.60 -3.19 29.28
N SER A 615 30.83 -2.86 29.03
CA SER A 615 31.88 -3.77 28.54
C SER A 615 33.06 -3.76 29.51
N LYS A 616 34.01 -4.68 29.31
CA LYS A 616 35.17 -4.77 30.20
C LYS A 616 36.00 -3.46 30.26
N ASP A 617 36.09 -2.78 29.14
CA ASP A 617 36.96 -1.63 28.99
C ASP A 617 36.23 -0.30 29.01
N LYS A 618 34.91 -0.29 28.77
CA LYS A 618 34.10 0.95 28.65
C LYS A 618 32.64 0.74 28.98
N ASP A 619 32.09 1.72 29.66
CA ASP A 619 30.66 1.91 29.82
C ASP A 619 30.18 2.95 28.80
N LEU A 620 29.06 2.69 28.18
CA LEU A 620 28.47 3.58 27.20
C LEU A 620 27.00 3.86 27.52
N PHE A 621 26.67 5.12 27.66
CA PHE A 621 25.28 5.56 27.66
C PHE A 621 24.92 6.14 26.30
N SER A 622 23.75 5.76 25.77
CA SER A 622 23.19 6.35 24.55
C SER A 622 21.72 6.70 24.69
N SER A 623 21.33 7.79 24.09
CA SER A 623 19.94 8.24 24.03
C SER A 623 19.57 8.65 22.62
N SER A 624 18.32 8.40 22.23
CA SER A 624 17.74 8.87 20.99
C SER A 624 16.34 9.41 21.27
N LEU A 625 16.09 10.61 20.83
CA LEU A 625 14.80 11.28 20.92
C LEU A 625 14.32 11.64 19.52
N SER A 626 13.03 11.44 19.25
CA SER A 626 12.45 11.83 17.97
C SER A 626 11.09 12.49 18.15
N TYR A 627 10.78 13.41 17.28
CA TYR A 627 9.50 14.12 17.27
C TYR A 627 8.95 14.24 15.85
N ARG A 628 7.79 13.66 15.64
CA ARG A 628 7.12 13.63 14.33
C ARG A 628 5.89 14.54 14.35
N THR A 629 5.91 15.54 13.49
CA THR A 629 4.77 16.43 13.24
C THR A 629 4.33 16.30 11.78
N ASN A 630 3.25 16.96 11.37
CA ASN A 630 2.87 17.00 9.96
C ASN A 630 3.97 17.60 9.07
N PRO A 631 4.53 18.78 9.38
CA PRO A 631 5.49 19.43 8.49
C PRO A 631 6.91 18.87 8.55
N VAL A 632 7.32 18.23 9.67
CA VAL A 632 8.71 17.86 9.88
C VAL A 632 8.86 16.66 10.83
N TYR A 633 9.87 15.86 10.56
CA TYR A 633 10.41 14.87 11.50
C TYR A 633 11.77 15.36 12.01
N LEU A 634 11.92 15.40 13.33
CA LEU A 634 13.17 15.77 14.02
C LEU A 634 13.63 14.58 14.85
N ALA A 635 14.95 14.36 14.88
CA ALA A 635 15.55 13.39 15.78
C ALA A 635 16.89 13.91 16.30
N SER A 636 17.24 13.48 17.51
CA SER A 636 18.54 13.73 18.09
C SER A 636 19.08 12.48 18.78
N THR A 637 20.36 12.25 18.67
CA THR A 637 21.06 11.19 19.40
C THR A 637 22.18 11.77 20.23
N TYR A 638 22.45 11.17 21.37
CA TYR A 638 23.58 11.48 22.22
C TYR A 638 24.17 10.19 22.76
N ALA A 639 25.49 10.05 22.74
CA ALA A 639 26.20 8.95 23.38
C ALA A 639 27.46 9.46 24.12
N THR A 640 27.81 8.80 25.22
CA THR A 640 29.02 9.12 26.00
C THR A 640 29.50 7.86 26.72
N ASP A 641 30.82 7.75 26.82
CA ASP A 641 31.50 6.75 27.67
C ASP A 641 31.79 7.26 29.10
N PHE A 642 31.23 8.43 29.47
CA PHE A 642 31.41 9.13 30.73
C PHE A 642 32.85 9.60 31.03
N ASP A 643 33.81 9.27 30.17
CA ASP A 643 35.21 9.66 30.33
C ASP A 643 35.59 10.76 29.32
N GLN A 644 35.98 10.41 28.12
CA GLN A 644 36.45 11.35 27.14
C GLN A 644 35.63 11.39 25.83
N GLN A 645 34.87 10.34 25.53
CA GLN A 645 34.17 10.24 24.26
C GLN A 645 32.73 10.77 24.38
N ARG A 646 32.40 11.66 23.46
CA ARG A 646 31.02 12.17 23.31
C ARG A 646 30.66 12.22 21.84
N GLN A 647 29.42 11.84 21.56
CA GLN A 647 28.86 11.88 20.23
C GLN A 647 27.46 12.46 20.30
N TYR A 648 27.13 13.36 19.38
CA TYR A 648 25.75 13.77 19.21
C TYR A 648 25.41 13.96 17.73
N SER A 649 24.16 13.73 17.39
CA SER A 649 23.64 14.03 16.08
C SER A 649 22.28 14.73 16.16
N LEU A 650 22.02 15.57 15.16
CA LEU A 650 20.75 16.24 14.96
C LEU A 650 20.28 15.95 13.55
N GLN A 651 19.04 15.48 13.42
CA GLN A 651 18.43 15.13 12.15
C GLN A 651 17.16 15.93 11.94
N ALA A 652 16.96 16.44 10.74
CA ALA A 652 15.71 17.05 10.29
C ALA A 652 15.37 16.53 8.90
N GLN A 653 14.11 16.08 8.71
CA GLN A 653 13.63 15.69 7.40
C GLN A 653 12.21 16.20 7.18
N GLY A 654 11.90 16.50 5.92
CA GLY A 654 10.58 16.97 5.53
C GLY A 654 10.49 17.19 4.03
N ALA A 655 9.33 17.68 3.63
CA ALA A 655 9.06 18.05 2.25
C ALA A 655 8.25 19.34 2.17
N ILE A 656 8.50 20.09 1.12
CA ILE A 656 7.77 21.30 0.74
C ILE A 656 7.11 21.00 -0.60
N VAL A 657 5.79 21.11 -0.69
CA VAL A 657 5.02 20.83 -1.91
C VAL A 657 4.28 22.09 -2.33
N ALA A 658 4.62 22.61 -3.51
CA ALA A 658 3.92 23.73 -4.15
C ALA A 658 2.89 23.16 -5.15
N HIS A 659 1.66 23.66 -5.08
CA HIS A 659 0.53 23.22 -5.90
C HIS A 659 -0.46 24.36 -6.11
N GLN A 660 -1.52 24.16 -6.89
CA GLN A 660 -2.47 25.21 -7.25
C GLN A 660 -3.17 25.91 -6.06
N HIS A 661 -3.25 25.25 -4.88
CA HIS A 661 -3.86 25.82 -3.67
C HIS A 661 -2.81 26.38 -2.68
N GLY A 662 -1.55 26.51 -3.10
CA GLY A 662 -0.47 27.12 -2.30
C GLY A 662 0.69 26.18 -2.00
N ILE A 663 1.24 26.28 -0.80
CA ILE A 663 2.38 25.47 -0.34
C ILE A 663 1.94 24.66 0.88
N THR A 664 2.21 23.36 0.86
CA THR A 664 1.93 22.45 1.97
C THR A 664 3.23 21.76 2.40
N LEU A 665 3.43 21.64 3.71
CA LEU A 665 4.59 20.96 4.30
C LEU A 665 4.19 19.53 4.70
N ALA A 666 5.13 18.60 4.52
CA ALA A 666 4.98 17.22 4.97
C ALA A 666 6.26 16.73 5.64
N ASN A 667 6.16 15.77 6.55
CA ASN A 667 7.33 15.20 7.22
C ASN A 667 8.03 14.12 6.39
N ASP A 668 7.38 13.64 5.33
CA ASP A 668 7.91 12.71 4.33
C ASP A 668 7.16 12.87 3.02
N LEU A 669 7.74 12.39 1.93
CA LEU A 669 7.14 12.41 0.60
C LEU A 669 7.77 11.32 -0.26
N ASN A 670 6.94 10.60 -1.02
CA ASN A 670 7.36 9.69 -2.08
C ASN A 670 7.06 10.29 -3.46
N ASP A 671 7.49 9.59 -4.50
CA ASP A 671 7.32 10.08 -5.89
C ASP A 671 5.85 10.13 -6.34
N THR A 672 4.99 9.24 -5.78
CA THR A 672 3.55 9.21 -6.04
C THR A 672 2.80 9.53 -4.75
N PHE A 673 2.09 10.65 -4.71
CA PHE A 673 1.45 11.18 -3.50
C PHE A 673 0.14 11.89 -3.82
N ALA A 674 -0.65 12.18 -2.77
CA ALA A 674 -1.85 13.00 -2.91
C ALA A 674 -1.68 14.35 -2.21
N ILE A 675 -2.22 15.37 -2.84
CA ILE A 675 -2.44 16.71 -2.32
C ILE A 675 -3.93 16.82 -2.01
N ILE A 676 -4.26 16.95 -0.74
CA ILE A 676 -5.64 17.09 -0.29
C ILE A 676 -5.94 18.57 -0.16
N HIS A 677 -7.05 18.99 -0.75
CA HIS A 677 -7.64 20.31 -0.52
C HIS A 677 -9.03 20.14 0.08
N ALA A 678 -9.26 20.73 1.24
CA ALA A 678 -10.48 20.57 2.02
C ALA A 678 -10.72 21.79 2.88
N LYS A 679 -10.99 22.91 2.24
CA LYS A 679 -11.25 24.19 2.94
C LYS A 679 -12.53 24.11 3.78
N GLY A 680 -12.43 24.47 5.05
CA GLY A 680 -13.51 24.35 6.04
C GLY A 680 -13.40 23.09 6.92
N LEU A 681 -12.39 22.23 6.65
CA LEU A 681 -12.10 21.03 7.43
C LEU A 681 -10.75 21.12 8.13
N GLU A 682 -10.28 22.33 8.45
CA GLU A 682 -9.00 22.57 9.11
C GLU A 682 -8.96 21.81 10.46
N GLY A 683 -7.89 21.04 10.69
CA GLY A 683 -7.72 20.20 11.89
C GLY A 683 -8.30 18.80 11.78
N THR A 684 -9.14 18.51 10.76
CA THR A 684 -9.65 17.16 10.50
C THR A 684 -8.49 16.23 10.16
N SER A 685 -8.48 15.03 10.72
CA SER A 685 -7.46 14.01 10.43
C SER A 685 -7.88 13.12 9.28
N LEU A 686 -6.86 12.60 8.57
CA LEU A 686 -7.01 11.60 7.52
C LEU A 686 -6.75 10.20 8.12
N SER A 687 -7.55 9.21 7.74
CA SER A 687 -7.39 7.84 8.20
C SER A 687 -6.28 7.08 7.48
N ASN A 688 -5.76 7.62 6.36
CA ASN A 688 -4.74 6.99 5.50
C ASN A 688 -3.31 7.08 6.02
N GLY A 689 -3.09 7.69 7.16
CA GLY A 689 -1.74 7.81 7.73
C GLY A 689 -1.77 8.28 9.17
N ASN A 690 -0.74 7.89 9.92
CA ASN A 690 -0.62 8.33 11.29
C ASN A 690 -0.36 9.84 11.34
N ASN A 691 -1.27 10.58 11.98
CA ASN A 691 -1.14 12.00 12.28
C ASN A 691 -1.23 12.98 11.11
N ILE A 692 -1.75 12.58 9.95
CA ILE A 692 -1.97 13.53 8.87
C ILE A 692 -3.24 14.33 9.18
N LYS A 693 -3.12 15.66 9.30
CA LYS A 693 -4.23 16.58 9.55
C LYS A 693 -4.26 17.66 8.47
N ILE A 694 -5.45 18.08 8.13
CA ILE A 694 -5.66 19.25 7.26
C ILE A 694 -5.12 20.48 7.99
N ASP A 695 -4.26 21.22 7.34
CA ASP A 695 -3.62 22.40 7.89
C ASP A 695 -4.57 23.61 7.96
N ARG A 696 -4.07 24.74 8.45
CA ARG A 696 -4.84 25.99 8.58
C ARG A 696 -5.26 26.63 7.25
N TRP A 697 -4.68 26.17 6.14
CA TRP A 697 -5.02 26.64 4.80
C TRP A 697 -5.96 25.67 4.07
N GLY A 698 -6.39 24.61 4.74
CA GLY A 698 -7.26 23.59 4.18
C GLY A 698 -6.51 22.53 3.36
N ASN A 699 -5.22 22.35 3.55
CA ASN A 699 -4.42 21.41 2.75
C ASN A 699 -3.79 20.31 3.62
N ALA A 700 -3.51 19.15 3.01
CA ALA A 700 -2.72 18.09 3.60
C ALA A 700 -2.01 17.27 2.51
N ILE A 701 -0.96 16.56 2.88
CA ILE A 701 -0.25 15.64 1.98
C ILE A 701 -0.40 14.21 2.49
N ILE A 702 -0.86 13.30 1.62
CA ILE A 702 -0.69 11.85 1.81
C ILE A 702 0.58 11.46 1.07
N PRO A 703 1.65 11.09 1.79
CA PRO A 703 2.99 10.99 1.21
C PRO A 703 3.19 9.81 0.27
N TYR A 704 2.29 8.85 0.27
CA TYR A 704 2.41 7.62 -0.52
C TYR A 704 1.08 7.16 -1.08
N LEU A 705 1.04 6.94 -2.40
CA LEU A 705 -0.03 6.25 -3.12
C LEU A 705 0.56 5.08 -3.92
N ASN A 706 -0.21 4.01 -4.05
CA ASN A 706 0.14 2.88 -4.91
C ASN A 706 -0.18 3.23 -6.37
N PRO A 707 0.82 3.34 -7.25
CA PRO A 707 0.56 3.64 -8.65
C PRO A 707 -0.22 2.51 -9.34
N TYR A 708 -1.12 2.88 -10.26
CA TYR A 708 -1.98 1.99 -11.06
C TYR A 708 -2.92 1.11 -10.24
N GLN A 709 -3.21 1.50 -9.00
CA GLN A 709 -4.14 0.82 -8.10
C GLN A 709 -5.14 1.81 -7.51
N TYR A 710 -6.30 1.31 -7.10
CA TYR A 710 -7.24 2.12 -6.33
C TYR A 710 -6.65 2.49 -4.98
N ASN A 711 -6.60 3.77 -4.70
CA ASN A 711 -6.22 4.33 -3.41
C ASN A 711 -7.42 5.05 -2.81
N SER A 712 -7.87 4.61 -1.65
CA SER A 712 -8.95 5.26 -0.91
C SER A 712 -8.37 6.35 -0.01
N ILE A 713 -8.89 7.55 -0.12
CA ILE A 713 -8.53 8.71 0.69
C ILE A 713 -9.70 9.01 1.61
N ASN A 714 -9.48 8.86 2.92
CA ASN A 714 -10.55 8.87 3.92
C ASN A 714 -10.33 9.99 4.94
N LEU A 715 -11.33 10.86 5.10
CA LEU A 715 -11.44 11.74 6.25
C LEU A 715 -11.86 10.91 7.47
N ASN A 716 -11.33 11.25 8.64
CA ASN A 716 -11.81 10.67 9.89
C ASN A 716 -13.10 11.40 10.35
N PRO A 717 -14.28 10.77 10.25
CA PRO A 717 -15.56 11.43 10.55
C PRO A 717 -15.63 11.99 11.97
N ASN A 718 -14.94 11.35 12.93
CA ASN A 718 -14.93 11.78 14.33
C ASN A 718 -14.18 13.09 14.56
N THR A 719 -13.43 13.58 13.58
CA THR A 719 -12.64 14.81 13.68
C THR A 719 -13.19 15.93 12.79
N ILE A 720 -14.26 15.66 12.02
CA ILE A 720 -14.94 16.66 11.21
C ILE A 720 -15.68 17.62 12.16
N PRO A 721 -15.54 18.95 11.99
CA PRO A 721 -16.30 19.90 12.80
C PRO A 721 -17.81 19.69 12.65
N LEU A 722 -18.52 19.64 13.78
CA LEU A 722 -19.97 19.34 13.80
C LEU A 722 -20.84 20.32 13.01
N ASN A 723 -20.33 21.53 12.78
CA ASN A 723 -20.98 22.56 11.98
C ASN A 723 -20.54 22.54 10.50
N THR A 724 -19.99 21.45 10.04
CA THR A 724 -19.53 21.29 8.65
C THR A 724 -20.15 20.04 8.05
N ASP A 725 -20.76 20.17 6.88
CA ASP A 725 -21.22 19.05 6.07
C ASP A 725 -20.21 18.81 4.94
N VAL A 726 -20.02 17.56 4.61
CA VAL A 726 -19.09 17.12 3.54
C VAL A 726 -19.85 16.29 2.53
N ASP A 727 -19.57 16.48 1.25
CA ASP A 727 -20.22 15.72 0.17
C ASP A 727 -19.83 14.23 0.22
N ALA A 728 -18.57 13.96 0.62
CA ALA A 728 -18.06 12.61 0.76
C ALA A 728 -16.98 12.58 1.84
N THR A 729 -16.92 11.51 2.62
CA THR A 729 -15.85 11.25 3.58
C THR A 729 -14.75 10.38 3.01
N GLN A 730 -14.99 9.78 1.84
CA GLN A 730 -14.06 8.90 1.13
C GLN A 730 -14.07 9.24 -0.36
N LEU A 731 -12.88 9.35 -0.94
CA LEU A 731 -12.66 9.46 -2.39
C LEU A 731 -11.65 8.41 -2.82
N GLN A 732 -11.79 7.92 -4.06
CA GLN A 732 -10.87 6.94 -4.65
C GLN A 732 -10.15 7.55 -5.85
N VAL A 733 -8.85 7.27 -5.96
CA VAL A 733 -7.99 7.74 -7.04
C VAL A 733 -7.11 6.60 -7.57
N VAL A 734 -6.72 6.67 -8.83
CA VAL A 734 -5.83 5.72 -9.47
C VAL A 734 -4.65 6.47 -10.10
N PRO A 735 -3.58 6.72 -9.35
CA PRO A 735 -2.46 7.51 -9.84
C PRO A 735 -1.61 6.76 -10.87
N LYS A 736 -1.09 7.44 -11.86
CA LYS A 736 0.09 6.99 -12.61
C LYS A 736 1.32 7.01 -11.69
N SER A 737 2.37 6.29 -12.06
CA SER A 737 3.65 6.39 -11.36
C SER A 737 4.18 7.82 -11.39
N ASN A 738 4.73 8.28 -10.27
CA ASN A 738 5.29 9.63 -10.04
C ASN A 738 4.26 10.78 -10.15
N ALA A 739 2.97 10.48 -10.10
CA ALA A 739 1.91 11.49 -10.14
C ALA A 739 1.68 12.16 -8.78
N SER A 740 1.31 13.42 -8.81
CA SER A 740 0.81 14.18 -7.67
C SER A 740 -0.70 14.39 -7.83
N ILE A 741 -1.50 13.58 -7.16
CA ILE A 741 -2.96 13.61 -7.32
C ILE A 741 -3.55 14.69 -6.44
N LEU A 742 -4.30 15.60 -7.04
CA LEU A 742 -5.09 16.58 -6.32
C LEU A 742 -6.46 16.01 -5.98
N VAL A 743 -6.84 16.06 -4.71
CA VAL A 743 -8.11 15.55 -4.19
C VAL A 743 -8.82 16.65 -3.43
N ASP A 744 -9.96 17.07 -3.96
CA ASP A 744 -10.78 18.14 -3.39
C ASP A 744 -11.96 17.54 -2.60
N PHE A 745 -11.99 17.79 -1.30
CA PHE A 745 -13.17 17.54 -0.46
C PHE A 745 -13.99 18.82 -0.34
N LYS A 746 -15.20 18.78 -0.83
CA LYS A 746 -16.12 19.90 -0.71
C LYS A 746 -16.76 19.89 0.66
N ALA A 747 -16.57 20.97 1.39
CA ALA A 747 -17.12 21.17 2.72
C ALA A 747 -17.93 22.44 2.78
N LEU A 748 -19.10 22.35 3.38
CA LEU A 748 -20.00 23.47 3.57
C LEU A 748 -20.18 23.74 5.07
N LYS A 749 -19.82 24.93 5.53
CA LYS A 749 -20.13 25.32 6.90
C LYS A 749 -21.62 25.56 7.01
N THR A 750 -22.27 24.80 7.90
CA THR A 750 -23.70 24.84 8.11
C THR A 750 -24.02 25.30 9.50
N THR A 751 -25.05 26.10 9.65
CA THR A 751 -25.60 26.43 10.95
C THR A 751 -26.58 25.33 11.34
N LYS A 752 -26.30 24.63 12.44
CA LYS A 752 -27.15 23.55 12.97
C LYS A 752 -27.73 24.00 14.32
N ALA A 753 -29.02 23.75 14.51
CA ALA A 753 -29.65 24.00 15.80
C ALA A 753 -30.69 22.93 16.14
N LEU A 754 -30.76 22.64 17.44
CA LEU A 754 -31.84 21.90 18.04
C LEU A 754 -32.81 22.95 18.65
N ILE A 755 -34.02 23.04 18.11
CA ILE A 755 -35.02 24.05 18.50
C ILE A 755 -36.17 23.31 19.16
N GLU A 756 -36.49 23.70 20.40
CA GLU A 756 -37.69 23.25 21.08
C GLU A 756 -38.83 24.20 20.70
N LEU A 757 -39.90 23.68 20.14
CA LEU A 757 -41.08 24.48 19.79
C LEU A 757 -42.07 24.49 20.97
N LYS A 758 -42.45 25.67 21.43
CA LYS A 758 -43.49 25.85 22.42
C LYS A 758 -44.72 26.43 21.71
N ASN A 759 -45.83 25.71 21.75
CA ASN A 759 -47.07 26.23 21.17
C ASN A 759 -47.72 27.24 22.15
N ALA A 760 -48.03 28.38 21.62
CA ALA A 760 -48.66 29.43 22.44
C ALA A 760 -50.04 29.04 23.03
N ASN A 761 -50.71 28.06 22.42
CA ASN A 761 -52.04 27.59 22.81
C ASN A 761 -52.01 26.30 23.64
N GLU A 762 -50.82 25.90 24.18
CA GLU A 762 -50.64 24.68 24.96
C GLU A 762 -50.96 23.35 24.18
N VAL A 763 -51.23 23.43 22.89
CA VAL A 763 -51.45 22.27 22.05
C VAL A 763 -50.12 21.61 21.70
N LEU A 764 -49.98 20.33 21.99
CA LEU A 764 -48.77 19.57 21.66
C LEU A 764 -48.63 19.46 20.14
N ILE A 765 -47.49 19.89 19.63
CA ILE A 765 -47.13 19.68 18.22
C ILE A 765 -46.72 18.23 18.04
N PRO A 766 -47.44 17.44 17.22
CA PRO A 766 -47.18 16.02 17.13
C PRO A 766 -45.85 15.72 16.40
N MET A 767 -45.20 14.63 16.79
CA MET A 767 -44.07 14.08 16.12
C MET A 767 -44.43 13.76 14.67
N GLY A 768 -43.53 14.07 13.71
CA GLY A 768 -43.78 13.88 12.28
C GLY A 768 -44.43 15.09 11.59
N ALA A 769 -44.80 16.16 12.34
CA ALA A 769 -45.27 17.40 11.73
C ALA A 769 -44.18 17.98 10.80
N GLN A 770 -44.59 18.42 9.61
CA GLN A 770 -43.66 18.96 8.61
C GLN A 770 -43.33 20.43 8.88
N VAL A 771 -42.06 20.77 8.91
CA VAL A 771 -41.59 22.15 8.96
C VAL A 771 -41.23 22.62 7.57
N LYS A 772 -41.84 23.73 7.11
CA LYS A 772 -41.61 24.29 5.79
C LYS A 772 -41.02 25.70 5.90
N ASP A 773 -40.19 26.07 4.91
CA ASP A 773 -39.67 27.41 4.74
C ASP A 773 -40.71 28.36 4.12
N THR A 774 -40.29 29.61 3.88
CA THR A 774 -41.16 30.64 3.25
C THR A 774 -41.50 30.33 1.77
N LEU A 775 -40.77 29.43 1.14
CA LEU A 775 -41.01 28.99 -0.23
C LEU A 775 -41.92 27.73 -0.28
N GLY A 776 -42.27 27.18 0.91
CA GLY A 776 -43.10 25.98 1.01
C GLY A 776 -42.31 24.66 0.96
N ASN A 777 -40.99 24.73 0.88
CA ASN A 777 -40.14 23.52 0.88
C ASN A 777 -40.10 22.89 2.28
N ALA A 778 -40.23 21.59 2.37
CA ALA A 778 -40.04 20.86 3.62
C ALA A 778 -38.57 20.88 4.01
N VAL A 779 -38.23 21.44 5.17
CA VAL A 779 -36.84 21.57 5.66
C VAL A 779 -36.50 20.57 6.75
N THR A 780 -37.49 20.15 7.54
CA THR A 780 -37.32 19.13 8.61
C THR A 780 -38.69 18.66 9.10
N THR A 781 -38.70 17.74 10.08
CA THR A 781 -39.88 17.27 10.78
C THR A 781 -39.71 17.43 12.28
N VAL A 782 -40.82 17.58 12.98
CA VAL A 782 -40.85 17.64 14.45
C VAL A 782 -40.53 16.24 15.00
N GLY A 783 -39.55 16.17 15.86
CA GLY A 783 -39.17 14.96 16.60
C GLY A 783 -39.86 14.85 17.97
N GLN A 784 -39.34 13.91 18.77
CA GLN A 784 -39.83 13.71 20.13
C GLN A 784 -39.65 14.96 20.99
N GLY A 785 -40.59 15.23 21.89
CA GLY A 785 -40.53 16.41 22.79
C GLY A 785 -40.67 17.73 22.09
N GLN A 786 -41.36 17.77 20.92
CA GLN A 786 -41.54 18.98 20.10
C GLN A 786 -40.21 19.61 19.66
N GLN A 787 -39.18 18.81 19.57
CA GLN A 787 -37.87 19.27 19.10
C GLN A 787 -37.74 19.14 17.57
N ILE A 788 -37.13 20.15 16.97
CA ILE A 788 -36.72 20.10 15.53
C ILE A 788 -35.21 20.26 15.46
N PHE A 789 -34.61 19.43 14.65
CA PHE A 789 -33.22 19.61 14.28
C PHE A 789 -33.15 20.22 12.88
N MET A 790 -32.59 21.40 12.80
CA MET A 790 -32.47 22.14 11.53
C MET A 790 -31.02 22.29 11.13
N GLN A 791 -30.78 22.13 9.83
CA GLN A 791 -29.49 22.36 9.17
C GLN A 791 -29.65 23.49 8.14
N ASN A 792 -28.58 24.21 7.84
CA ASN A 792 -28.57 25.34 6.92
C ASN A 792 -29.63 26.42 7.23
N ILE A 793 -29.70 26.77 8.52
CA ILE A 793 -30.74 27.66 9.01
C ILE A 793 -30.53 29.05 8.46
N ASN A 794 -31.54 29.55 7.75
CA ASN A 794 -31.63 30.94 7.31
C ASN A 794 -32.55 31.75 8.23
N PRO A 795 -32.26 33.02 8.52
CA PRO A 795 -33.22 33.89 9.17
C PRO A 795 -34.51 33.98 8.35
N GLY A 796 -35.67 33.84 9.02
CA GLY A 796 -36.93 33.88 8.34
C GLY A 796 -38.03 33.21 9.14
N ARG A 797 -39.23 33.20 8.52
CA ARG A 797 -40.41 32.55 9.07
C ARG A 797 -40.52 31.12 8.60
N TYR A 798 -40.84 30.23 9.48
CA TYR A 798 -41.07 28.81 9.25
C TYR A 798 -42.47 28.43 9.70
N SER A 799 -43.10 27.50 8.94
CA SER A 799 -44.44 27.02 9.28
C SER A 799 -44.41 25.54 9.57
N VAL A 800 -45.07 25.11 10.61
CA VAL A 800 -45.20 23.71 11.01
C VAL A 800 -46.59 23.22 10.70
N TYR A 801 -46.74 22.15 9.95
CA TYR A 801 -48.00 21.57 9.56
C TYR A 801 -48.14 20.15 10.12
N TRP A 802 -49.28 19.84 10.79
CA TRP A 802 -49.58 18.46 11.22
C TRP A 802 -50.98 18.00 10.82
N SER A 803 -51.77 18.88 10.21
CA SER A 803 -52.99 18.52 9.49
C SER A 803 -53.27 19.55 8.37
N ASN A 804 -54.33 19.34 7.57
CA ASN A 804 -54.71 20.31 6.53
C ASN A 804 -55.24 21.63 7.12
N THR A 805 -55.62 21.63 8.40
CA THR A 805 -56.18 22.81 9.14
C THR A 805 -55.30 23.29 10.26
N ASP A 806 -54.41 22.47 10.78
CA ASP A 806 -53.66 22.77 11.97
C ASP A 806 -52.18 23.04 11.60
N SER A 807 -51.78 24.25 11.88
CA SER A 807 -50.41 24.72 11.68
C SER A 807 -50.05 25.79 12.72
N CYS A 808 -48.78 26.04 12.88
CA CYS A 808 -48.27 27.17 13.64
C CYS A 808 -47.03 27.73 12.94
N GLN A 809 -46.63 28.95 13.29
CA GLN A 809 -45.45 29.59 12.67
C GLN A 809 -44.49 30.07 13.77
N PHE A 810 -43.21 30.03 13.44
CA PHE A 810 -42.13 30.56 14.28
C PHE A 810 -41.12 31.32 13.44
N ASP A 811 -40.51 32.34 14.04
CA ASP A 811 -39.52 33.19 13.38
C ASP A 811 -38.11 32.93 13.95
N ILE A 812 -37.13 32.76 13.03
CA ILE A 812 -35.73 32.71 13.41
C ILE A 812 -35.06 34.03 13.03
N SER A 813 -34.65 34.81 14.05
CA SER A 813 -34.01 36.11 13.82
C SER A 813 -32.50 35.97 13.56
N LYS A 814 -31.87 36.98 12.96
CA LYS A 814 -30.42 37.05 12.78
C LYS A 814 -29.67 37.08 14.12
N GLU A 815 -30.26 37.74 15.12
CA GLU A 815 -29.67 37.85 16.47
C GLU A 815 -29.59 36.51 17.16
N ILE A 816 -30.66 35.67 17.08
CA ILE A 816 -30.68 34.30 17.61
C ILE A 816 -29.58 33.45 16.95
N LEU A 817 -29.42 33.55 15.66
CA LEU A 817 -28.37 32.82 14.92
C LEU A 817 -26.96 33.32 15.24
N GLN A 818 -26.77 34.61 15.51
CA GLN A 818 -25.45 35.13 15.91
C GLN A 818 -25.09 34.71 17.35
N GLN A 819 -26.02 34.74 18.27
CA GLN A 819 -25.82 34.23 19.64
C GLN A 819 -25.54 32.73 19.67
N SER A 820 -26.11 31.97 18.73
CA SER A 820 -25.96 30.53 18.61
C SER A 820 -24.62 30.10 17.98
N LYS A 821 -23.92 30.98 17.25
CA LYS A 821 -22.62 30.65 16.64
C LYS A 821 -21.52 30.27 17.61
N ASN A 822 -21.66 30.67 18.88
CA ASN A 822 -20.69 30.36 19.94
C ASN A 822 -21.05 29.11 20.75
N GLN A 823 -22.18 28.44 20.44
CA GLN A 823 -22.59 27.21 21.14
C GLN A 823 -22.11 26.00 20.37
N ILE A 824 -21.29 25.18 20.99
CA ILE A 824 -20.73 23.95 20.44
C ILE A 824 -21.36 22.78 21.21
N PRO A 825 -21.82 21.72 20.53
CA PRO A 825 -21.63 21.35 19.09
C PRO A 825 -22.65 21.96 18.11
N PHE A 826 -23.80 22.38 18.60
CA PHE A 826 -24.87 23.07 17.86
C PHE A 826 -25.68 23.95 18.80
N ALA A 827 -26.33 24.93 18.25
CA ALA A 827 -27.18 25.82 19.03
C ALA A 827 -28.40 25.09 19.58
N SER A 828 -28.77 25.36 20.79
CA SER A 828 -30.03 24.89 21.41
C SER A 828 -30.80 26.05 21.99
N PHE A 829 -32.04 26.24 21.54
CA PHE A 829 -32.91 27.29 22.03
C PHE A 829 -34.37 26.92 21.86
N SER A 830 -35.25 27.59 22.60
CA SER A 830 -36.70 27.41 22.51
C SER A 830 -37.34 28.56 21.75
N LEU A 831 -38.29 28.26 20.86
CA LEU A 831 -39.09 29.26 20.14
C LEU A 831 -40.58 29.02 20.33
N ASN A 832 -41.33 30.10 20.37
CA ASN A 832 -42.79 30.05 20.42
C ASN A 832 -43.30 29.85 18.99
N CYS A 833 -44.10 28.81 18.80
CA CYS A 833 -44.86 28.58 17.57
C CYS A 833 -46.28 29.10 17.77
N LYS A 834 -46.64 30.09 17.01
CA LYS A 834 -47.94 30.84 17.11
C LYS A 834 -48.90 30.47 16.01
#